data_9f4612345f7a2514904a1bfbb39afe34
#
_entry.id   9f4612345f7a2514904a1bfbb39afe34
#
_cell.length_a   1.000
_cell.length_b   1.000
_cell.length_c   1.000
_cell.angle_alpha   90.00
_cell.angle_beta   90.00
_cell.angle_gamma   90.00
#
_symmetry.space_group_name_H-M   'P 1'
#
loop_
_entity.id
_entity.type
_entity.pdbx_description
1 polymer ?
#
loop_
_entity_poly.entity_id
_entity_poly.type
_entity_poly.pdbx_seq_one_letter_code
_entity_poly.pdbx_strand_id
1 'polypeptide(L)'
;MKRVAVILLTTLIVFGTLVAGQAALASTVSGAGNGARDMKAAAAPTVGSGAPRTMGFVRTTSGNYPRASRMMAERSAASLPSKVDLSRGDLPIGNQGKQSSCVAWASSYYYKTLQEAKDHGWGLSTADHQFSPSFIYNQINAGKDRGSSFPSAFQVMQDTGDVDLNTMGYNQNDYLTQPNTQQREAAKPFRAKEYSYIWRGAGGNDVNEIKAHLSAGDPVALGIPVYQAFYFCQGNWVGVPASNEQFYGNHGICAVGYDDSAGGGKGGIKIVNSWGSEWGAGGYTYLSYQFVADYVWEAWTMTDQTGARPTISRLSPNHGTASATVTIKGNNFGTSRGAASVKFGGTAAPISGWVNDTISAKVPAGAIDCKVTVTNYLGETSNGMQFTADLGLTGVAPGAAKPGQRVTLRGVKLGTGGTLKWGGATIPVISWSDNKIVFDAPKWQASGPLKVYQGGMVSNEVQFSVYNSIWYLAEGCTNGGFETWVLVQNPNATPADINITYMTPQGTVQGPRTKLAANSRQTFNMADVLPGQWQVSTRVTSDKPIIAERSMYGHNRKWGSDSVGVEAPSSVWYLAEGSTASGFESWVLVQNPNSSSTRVMLTYMTPTGKVNGPSVTLAGNSRQSFNIADTLNNAGEVATQVTSDDPVIAERSVYWNGRMGAHDSVGVSGGEKTWYLAEGCTAGGFETWIPVMNPGSKDARVSLTYMTDKGEVKGPTTIVKAGTRRSFFAADTVPGTWSVSTKVTSDQPVVAERSVYWNNKIEGTNSLGVTSPASSWDLAEGCTGAGFETWVLVQNPNDTPVKISLTYMTPGGSVAGPKLTLPANSRKTFFVADTVPNQWQVSTRVTADKPVIAERSMYGNNRTWGHDSVGISK
;
A
#
# COMPACT_ATOMS: atom_id res chain seq x y z
N MET A 1 -51.98 0.65 23.91
CA MET A 1 -52.86 -0.32 23.22
C MET A 1 -52.38 -0.46 21.77
N LYS A 2 -52.28 -1.68 21.29
CA LYS A 2 -51.90 -2.24 20.00
C LYS A 2 -50.40 -2.56 19.82
N ARG A 3 -50.14 -3.86 20.08
CA ARG A 3 -48.99 -4.66 19.72
C ARG A 3 -49.03 -4.90 18.22
N VAL A 4 -47.85 -4.81 17.52
CA VAL A 4 -47.66 -5.41 16.20
C VAL A 4 -46.51 -6.39 16.31
N ALA A 5 -46.80 -7.64 15.97
CA ALA A 5 -45.92 -8.80 16.02
C ALA A 5 -44.92 -8.75 14.85
N VAL A 6 -43.67 -9.11 15.16
CA VAL A 6 -42.63 -9.38 14.17
C VAL A 6 -42.66 -10.88 13.85
N ILE A 7 -42.83 -11.22 12.57
CA ILE A 7 -42.72 -12.59 12.04
C ILE A 7 -41.27 -12.80 11.59
N LEU A 8 -40.56 -13.69 12.25
CA LEU A 8 -39.30 -14.27 11.78
C LEU A 8 -39.60 -15.34 10.71
N LEU A 9 -39.04 -15.19 9.52
CA LEU A 9 -39.02 -16.26 8.52
C LEU A 9 -37.59 -16.81 8.40
N THR A 10 -37.36 -17.96 8.98
CA THR A 10 -36.15 -18.78 8.85
C THR A 10 -36.29 -19.65 7.61
N THR A 11 -35.44 -19.42 6.60
CA THR A 11 -35.32 -20.31 5.44
C THR A 11 -34.11 -21.23 5.63
N LEU A 12 -34.41 -22.50 5.88
CA LEU A 12 -33.44 -23.60 5.93
C LEU A 12 -33.20 -24.07 4.49
N ILE A 13 -31.98 -24.03 3.96
CA ILE A 13 -31.61 -24.68 2.71
C ILE A 13 -30.82 -25.96 3.05
N VAL A 14 -31.45 -27.09 2.78
CA VAL A 14 -30.85 -28.43 2.84
C VAL A 14 -30.13 -28.69 1.52
N PHE A 15 -28.84 -28.93 1.52
CA PHE A 15 -28.11 -29.48 0.39
C PHE A 15 -28.10 -31.00 0.46
N GLY A 16 -28.83 -31.65 -0.45
CA GLY A 16 -28.79 -33.08 -0.66
C GLY A 16 -27.56 -33.48 -1.47
N THR A 17 -26.82 -34.43 -0.96
CA THR A 17 -25.73 -35.13 -1.62
C THR A 17 -26.24 -36.09 -2.67
N LEU A 18 -25.87 -35.95 -3.94
CA LEU A 18 -25.99 -37.00 -4.97
C LEU A 18 -24.58 -37.59 -5.18
N VAL A 19 -24.41 -38.83 -4.77
CA VAL A 19 -23.30 -39.69 -5.12
C VAL A 19 -23.68 -40.46 -6.38
N ALA A 20 -23.00 -40.24 -7.52
CA ALA A 20 -23.04 -41.09 -8.67
C ALA A 20 -21.72 -41.85 -8.79
N GLY A 21 -21.75 -43.14 -8.51
CA GLY A 21 -20.65 -44.06 -8.72
C GLY A 21 -20.47 -44.40 -10.20
N GLN A 22 -19.25 -44.41 -10.69
CA GLN A 22 -18.89 -45.15 -11.91
C GLN A 22 -17.87 -46.23 -11.55
N ALA A 23 -18.30 -47.47 -11.75
CA ALA A 23 -17.48 -48.66 -11.64
C ALA A 23 -16.58 -48.76 -12.88
N ALA A 24 -15.28 -48.93 -12.69
CA ALA A 24 -14.34 -49.27 -13.72
C ALA A 24 -14.29 -50.78 -13.90
N LEU A 25 -14.67 -51.28 -15.07
CA LEU A 25 -14.44 -52.65 -15.51
C LEU A 25 -12.96 -52.87 -15.80
N ALA A 26 -12.35 -53.80 -15.07
CA ALA A 26 -11.07 -54.36 -15.40
C ALA A 26 -11.21 -55.41 -16.48
N SER A 27 -10.63 -55.22 -17.67
CA SER A 27 -10.47 -56.27 -18.66
C SER A 27 -9.02 -56.79 -18.60
N THR A 28 -8.88 -58.07 -18.22
CA THR A 28 -7.64 -58.79 -18.34
C THR A 28 -7.38 -59.16 -19.80
N VAL A 29 -6.24 -58.75 -20.35
CA VAL A 29 -5.66 -59.35 -21.55
C VAL A 29 -4.26 -59.83 -21.19
N SER A 30 -4.13 -61.14 -21.24
CA SER A 30 -2.83 -61.87 -21.18
C SER A 30 -2.14 -61.84 -22.55
N GLY A 31 -0.85 -61.60 -22.62
CA GLY A 31 -0.12 -61.85 -23.85
C GLY A 31 1.30 -61.30 -23.89
N ALA A 32 2.24 -62.20 -23.65
CA ALA A 32 3.60 -62.34 -24.19
C ALA A 32 4.66 -61.26 -23.91
N GLY A 33 5.63 -61.67 -23.21
CA GLY A 33 6.84 -61.14 -22.70
C GLY A 33 7.77 -60.42 -23.66
N ASN A 34 8.37 -59.37 -23.07
CA ASN A 34 9.77 -59.08 -23.28
C ASN A 34 10.33 -58.59 -21.95
N GLY A 35 11.39 -59.29 -21.49
CA GLY A 35 11.91 -59.14 -20.14
C GLY A 35 12.57 -57.81 -19.85
N ALA A 36 11.78 -56.91 -19.26
CA ALA A 36 12.33 -55.84 -18.44
C ALA A 36 12.25 -56.30 -16.98
N ARG A 37 13.40 -56.59 -16.36
CA ARG A 37 13.46 -56.91 -14.93
C ARG A 37 12.93 -55.73 -14.13
N ASP A 38 11.75 -55.88 -13.53
CA ASP A 38 11.31 -54.99 -12.44
C ASP A 38 12.27 -55.17 -11.26
N MET A 39 13.30 -54.31 -11.18
CA MET A 39 14.14 -54.25 -10.00
C MET A 39 13.41 -53.50 -8.90
N LYS A 40 13.04 -54.17 -7.85
CA LYS A 40 12.52 -53.59 -6.61
C LYS A 40 13.57 -52.61 -6.07
N ALA A 41 13.14 -51.36 -5.86
CA ALA A 41 13.97 -50.35 -5.19
C ALA A 41 14.31 -50.83 -3.76
N ALA A 42 15.58 -50.81 -3.39
CA ALA A 42 16.00 -51.07 -2.03
C ALA A 42 15.72 -49.86 -1.14
N ALA A 43 15.51 -50.06 0.16
CA ALA A 43 15.37 -48.97 1.11
C ALA A 43 16.67 -48.14 1.13
N ALA A 44 16.52 -46.80 1.15
CA ALA A 44 17.66 -45.88 1.15
C ALA A 44 18.56 -46.14 2.37
N PRO A 45 19.87 -46.26 2.18
CA PRO A 45 20.78 -46.46 3.30
C PRO A 45 20.97 -45.16 4.08
N THR A 46 20.96 -45.28 5.40
CA THR A 46 21.37 -44.19 6.31
C THR A 46 22.90 -44.12 6.34
N VAL A 47 23.48 -43.22 5.60
CA VAL A 47 24.91 -42.90 5.72
C VAL A 47 25.08 -41.41 5.88
N GLY A 48 25.50 -40.95 7.07
CA GLY A 48 26.02 -39.63 7.39
C GLY A 48 25.02 -38.46 7.27
N SER A 49 24.55 -37.95 8.38
CA SER A 49 23.93 -36.63 8.68
C SER A 49 23.10 -35.88 7.62
N GLY A 50 22.50 -36.51 6.63
CA GLY A 50 21.58 -35.92 5.67
C GLY A 50 20.26 -36.68 5.56
N ALA A 51 19.13 -36.00 5.47
CA ALA A 51 17.83 -36.62 5.20
C ALA A 51 17.86 -37.44 3.89
N PRO A 52 17.13 -38.58 3.78
CA PRO A 52 17.09 -39.37 2.55
C PRO A 52 16.65 -38.51 1.36
N ARG A 53 17.36 -38.61 0.22
CA ARG A 53 17.01 -37.90 -1.02
C ARG A 53 15.77 -38.51 -1.64
N THR A 54 14.75 -37.76 -1.89
CA THR A 54 13.47 -38.19 -2.46
C THR A 54 13.51 -38.21 -3.98
N MET A 55 12.79 -39.15 -4.56
CA MET A 55 12.59 -39.37 -5.97
C MET A 55 11.09 -39.47 -6.26
N GLY A 56 10.64 -39.07 -7.42
CA GLY A 56 9.20 -39.03 -7.68
C GLY A 56 8.86 -39.05 -9.18
N PHE A 57 9.77 -39.53 -10.03
CA PHE A 57 9.48 -39.66 -11.45
C PHE A 57 8.75 -41.00 -11.71
N VAL A 58 7.52 -40.84 -12.28
CA VAL A 58 6.68 -41.96 -12.74
C VAL A 58 6.81 -42.07 -14.26
N ARG A 59 7.29 -43.23 -14.75
CA ARG A 59 7.46 -43.49 -16.18
C ARG A 59 6.12 -43.45 -16.91
N THR A 60 6.16 -42.92 -18.11
CA THR A 60 4.96 -42.85 -19.00
C THR A 60 4.81 -44.16 -19.77
N THR A 61 3.95 -45.06 -19.28
CA THR A 61 3.73 -46.37 -19.86
C THR A 61 2.67 -46.41 -20.95
N SER A 62 1.78 -45.40 -21.01
CA SER A 62 0.67 -45.31 -21.96
C SER A 62 0.42 -43.85 -22.35
N GLY A 63 -0.39 -43.64 -23.37
CA GLY A 63 -0.77 -42.32 -23.88
C GLY A 63 -0.22 -42.02 -25.28
N ASN A 64 -1.03 -41.39 -26.11
CA ASN A 64 -0.65 -40.96 -27.46
C ASN A 64 -0.15 -39.51 -27.41
N TYR A 65 1.15 -39.35 -27.31
CA TYR A 65 1.79 -38.02 -27.25
C TYR A 65 2.54 -37.78 -28.58
N PRO A 66 2.65 -36.51 -29.05
CA PRO A 66 3.42 -36.21 -30.24
C PRO A 66 4.90 -36.45 -30.00
N ARG A 67 5.60 -36.98 -31.00
CA ARG A 67 7.05 -37.01 -31.01
C ARG A 67 7.61 -35.68 -31.51
N ALA A 68 8.67 -35.19 -30.94
CA ALA A 68 9.39 -34.00 -31.41
C ALA A 68 9.79 -34.20 -32.90
N SER A 69 9.54 -33.17 -33.70
CA SER A 69 9.77 -33.24 -35.14
C SER A 69 11.25 -33.53 -35.43
N ARG A 70 11.54 -34.50 -36.31
CA ARG A 70 12.89 -34.82 -36.82
C ARG A 70 13.57 -33.63 -37.54
N MET A 71 12.87 -32.54 -37.86
CA MET A 71 13.46 -31.34 -38.43
C MET A 71 14.58 -30.70 -37.59
N MET A 72 14.59 -30.97 -36.27
CA MET A 72 15.72 -30.60 -35.41
C MET A 72 16.89 -31.59 -35.51
N ALA A 73 16.66 -32.86 -35.87
CA ALA A 73 17.68 -33.90 -36.04
C ALA A 73 18.41 -33.82 -37.41
N GLU A 74 17.83 -33.15 -38.41
CA GLU A 74 18.44 -32.94 -39.72
C GLU A 74 19.49 -31.84 -39.74
N ARG A 75 19.69 -31.08 -38.66
CA ARG A 75 20.99 -30.44 -38.41
C ARG A 75 22.01 -31.53 -38.14
N SER A 76 22.68 -31.99 -39.19
CA SER A 76 23.63 -33.11 -39.08
C SER A 76 24.54 -32.95 -37.88
N ALA A 77 24.91 -34.07 -37.23
CA ALA A 77 25.87 -34.10 -36.11
C ALA A 77 27.16 -33.32 -36.42
N ALA A 78 27.51 -33.15 -37.67
CA ALA A 78 28.62 -32.38 -38.16
C ALA A 78 28.48 -30.86 -38.02
N SER A 79 27.29 -30.32 -37.70
CA SER A 79 27.04 -28.88 -37.55
C SER A 79 26.71 -28.43 -36.12
N LEU A 80 26.66 -29.35 -35.13
CA LEU A 80 26.43 -29.01 -33.75
C LEU A 80 27.68 -28.44 -33.09
N PRO A 81 27.61 -27.39 -32.26
CA PRO A 81 28.71 -26.91 -31.43
C PRO A 81 29.28 -28.04 -30.57
N SER A 82 30.56 -28.03 -30.26
CA SER A 82 31.20 -29.00 -29.38
C SER A 82 30.78 -28.81 -27.91
N LYS A 83 30.21 -27.64 -27.58
CA LYS A 83 29.76 -27.29 -26.22
C LYS A 83 28.59 -26.30 -26.24
N VAL A 84 27.63 -26.53 -25.39
CA VAL A 84 26.50 -25.61 -25.09
C VAL A 84 26.31 -25.58 -23.60
N ASP A 85 26.08 -24.41 -23.05
CA ASP A 85 25.74 -24.22 -21.64
C ASP A 85 24.61 -23.18 -21.49
N LEU A 86 23.41 -23.64 -21.08
CA LEU A 86 22.23 -22.83 -20.80
C LEU A 86 22.07 -22.55 -19.32
N SER A 87 22.98 -23.07 -18.47
CA SER A 87 22.90 -22.83 -17.03
C SER A 87 23.09 -21.36 -16.71
N ARG A 88 22.38 -20.88 -15.72
CA ARG A 88 22.40 -19.49 -15.26
C ARG A 88 22.95 -19.43 -13.84
N GLY A 89 24.06 -18.71 -13.66
CA GLY A 89 24.68 -18.53 -12.35
C GLY A 89 23.85 -17.70 -11.36
N ASP A 90 22.89 -16.96 -11.88
CA ASP A 90 21.94 -16.16 -11.12
C ASP A 90 20.63 -16.91 -10.74
N LEU A 91 20.43 -18.16 -11.22
CA LEU A 91 19.32 -19.03 -10.78
C LEU A 91 19.76 -19.87 -9.56
N PRO A 92 19.15 -19.68 -8.38
CA PRO A 92 19.46 -20.47 -7.20
C PRO A 92 19.20 -21.98 -7.43
N ILE A 93 20.06 -22.83 -6.89
CA ILE A 93 19.86 -24.29 -6.99
C ILE A 93 18.74 -24.72 -6.03
N GLY A 94 17.73 -25.35 -6.59
CA GLY A 94 16.54 -25.78 -5.87
C GLY A 94 16.76 -27.02 -5.00
N ASN A 95 15.92 -27.16 -3.97
CA ASN A 95 15.92 -28.34 -3.10
C ASN A 95 14.49 -28.79 -2.85
N GLN A 96 14.10 -29.92 -3.42
CA GLN A 96 12.77 -30.52 -3.23
C GLN A 96 12.54 -31.09 -1.82
N GLY A 97 13.58 -31.24 -1.01
CA GLY A 97 13.51 -31.78 0.34
C GLY A 97 12.91 -33.19 0.40
N LYS A 98 11.84 -33.33 1.17
CA LYS A 98 11.19 -34.66 1.40
C LYS A 98 10.07 -34.96 0.39
N GLN A 99 9.70 -34.03 -0.46
CA GLN A 99 8.56 -34.16 -1.38
C GLN A 99 9.01 -34.87 -2.67
N SER A 100 8.15 -35.75 -3.20
CA SER A 100 8.37 -36.49 -4.45
C SER A 100 8.13 -35.65 -5.71
N SER A 101 8.54 -34.38 -5.71
CA SER A 101 8.18 -33.34 -6.71
C SER A 101 9.27 -33.09 -7.77
N CYS A 102 10.22 -34.02 -7.97
CA CYS A 102 11.34 -33.84 -8.91
C CYS A 102 10.92 -33.46 -10.34
N VAL A 103 9.81 -34.03 -10.84
CA VAL A 103 9.28 -33.70 -12.16
C VAL A 103 8.90 -32.24 -12.27
N ALA A 104 8.19 -31.71 -11.26
CA ALA A 104 7.81 -30.29 -11.24
C ALA A 104 9.04 -29.36 -11.10
N TRP A 105 10.05 -29.76 -10.30
CA TRP A 105 11.31 -29.02 -10.23
C TRP A 105 12.03 -28.98 -11.58
N ALA A 106 12.08 -30.12 -12.29
CA ALA A 106 12.74 -30.19 -13.59
C ALA A 106 11.98 -29.41 -14.67
N SER A 107 10.64 -29.51 -14.71
CA SER A 107 9.81 -28.92 -15.76
C SER A 107 9.41 -27.46 -15.50
N SER A 108 9.11 -27.07 -14.25
CA SER A 108 8.71 -25.71 -13.86
C SER A 108 9.93 -24.87 -13.47
N TYR A 109 10.55 -25.20 -12.33
CA TYR A 109 11.61 -24.36 -11.77
C TYR A 109 12.83 -24.22 -12.69
N TYR A 110 13.25 -25.28 -13.38
CA TYR A 110 14.40 -25.20 -14.28
C TYR A 110 13.97 -24.96 -15.73
N TYR A 111 13.18 -25.85 -16.33
CA TYR A 111 12.87 -25.76 -17.76
C TYR A 111 12.13 -24.45 -18.09
N LYS A 112 10.95 -24.23 -17.45
CA LYS A 112 10.10 -23.06 -17.74
C LYS A 112 10.81 -21.75 -17.38
N THR A 113 11.50 -21.69 -16.23
CA THR A 113 12.28 -20.50 -15.84
C THR A 113 13.35 -20.15 -16.86
N LEU A 114 14.13 -21.11 -17.36
CA LEU A 114 15.18 -20.85 -18.34
C LEU A 114 14.61 -20.46 -19.71
N GLN A 115 13.46 -21.03 -20.07
CA GLN A 115 12.75 -20.70 -21.32
C GLN A 115 12.23 -19.25 -21.29
N GLU A 116 11.51 -18.86 -20.26
CA GLU A 116 10.99 -17.49 -20.10
C GLU A 116 12.11 -16.45 -19.94
N ALA A 117 13.17 -16.81 -19.21
CA ALA A 117 14.33 -15.93 -19.09
C ALA A 117 15.03 -15.66 -20.42
N LYS A 118 15.09 -16.66 -21.31
CA LYS A 118 15.60 -16.50 -22.67
C LYS A 118 14.72 -15.55 -23.48
N ASP A 119 13.41 -15.72 -23.43
CA ASP A 119 12.46 -14.98 -24.23
C ASP A 119 12.29 -13.53 -23.76
N HIS A 120 12.38 -13.29 -22.43
CA HIS A 120 12.20 -11.96 -21.84
C HIS A 120 13.49 -11.24 -21.42
N GLY A 121 14.64 -11.92 -21.46
CA GLY A 121 15.91 -11.36 -21.00
C GLY A 121 15.96 -11.14 -19.48
N TRP A 122 15.26 -11.96 -18.69
CA TRP A 122 15.18 -11.79 -17.24
C TRP A 122 16.46 -12.18 -16.50
N GLY A 123 16.77 -11.44 -15.41
CA GLY A 123 17.62 -11.91 -14.34
C GLY A 123 16.86 -12.88 -13.45
N LEU A 124 17.52 -13.93 -12.93
CA LEU A 124 16.90 -15.04 -12.23
C LEU A 124 17.17 -15.06 -10.72
N SER A 125 17.69 -13.98 -10.15
CA SER A 125 18.04 -13.91 -8.73
C SER A 125 16.84 -13.69 -7.80
N THR A 126 15.65 -13.33 -8.33
CA THR A 126 14.45 -12.98 -7.57
C THR A 126 13.30 -13.94 -7.84
N ALA A 127 12.46 -14.18 -6.84
CA ALA A 127 11.39 -15.16 -6.85
C ALA A 127 10.26 -14.89 -7.87
N ASP A 128 10.13 -13.64 -8.36
CA ASP A 128 9.19 -13.24 -9.41
C ASP A 128 9.58 -13.69 -10.83
N HIS A 129 10.81 -14.18 -11.01
CA HIS A 129 11.29 -14.73 -12.26
C HIS A 129 11.64 -16.23 -12.18
N GLN A 130 11.27 -16.88 -11.07
CA GLN A 130 11.50 -18.30 -10.83
C GLN A 130 10.16 -19.04 -10.72
N PHE A 131 9.89 -20.01 -11.60
CA PHE A 131 8.59 -20.69 -11.64
C PHE A 131 8.42 -21.71 -10.50
N SER A 132 7.16 -21.93 -10.10
CA SER A 132 6.80 -22.64 -8.86
C SER A 132 6.59 -24.14 -9.05
N PRO A 133 7.45 -24.99 -8.46
CA PRO A 133 7.20 -26.43 -8.46
C PRO A 133 5.89 -26.83 -7.75
N SER A 134 5.47 -26.08 -6.72
CA SER A 134 4.23 -26.35 -5.99
C SER A 134 3.01 -26.12 -6.88
N PHE A 135 3.01 -25.09 -7.74
CA PHE A 135 1.91 -24.83 -8.67
C PHE A 135 1.65 -26.04 -9.59
N ILE A 136 2.70 -26.64 -10.09
CA ILE A 136 2.59 -27.82 -10.96
C ILE A 136 2.32 -29.08 -10.14
N TYR A 137 3.16 -29.39 -9.12
CA TYR A 137 3.10 -30.66 -8.41
C TYR A 137 1.76 -30.91 -7.71
N ASN A 138 1.20 -29.89 -7.06
CA ASN A 138 -0.04 -30.05 -6.30
C ASN A 138 -1.25 -30.36 -7.19
N GLN A 139 -1.18 -30.08 -8.49
CA GLN A 139 -2.23 -30.40 -9.46
C GLN A 139 -2.09 -31.78 -10.11
N ILE A 140 -0.90 -32.44 -10.01
CA ILE A 140 -0.60 -33.68 -10.74
C ILE A 140 -0.27 -34.90 -9.87
N ASN A 141 -0.23 -34.74 -8.55
CA ASN A 141 0.12 -35.81 -7.60
C ASN A 141 -1.06 -36.69 -7.18
N ALA A 142 -2.26 -36.47 -7.71
CA ALA A 142 -3.50 -37.16 -7.36
C ALA A 142 -3.79 -37.19 -5.84
N GLY A 143 -3.41 -36.14 -5.11
CA GLY A 143 -3.59 -36.00 -3.66
C GLY A 143 -2.68 -36.92 -2.82
N LYS A 144 -1.59 -37.43 -3.39
CA LYS A 144 -0.63 -38.31 -2.72
C LYS A 144 0.79 -37.93 -3.10
N ASP A 145 1.70 -37.92 -2.12
CA ASP A 145 3.12 -37.67 -2.37
C ASP A 145 3.83 -38.92 -2.88
N ARG A 146 3.55 -39.30 -4.14
CA ARG A 146 4.10 -40.53 -4.79
C ARG A 146 4.75 -40.24 -6.14
N GLY A 147 5.03 -38.95 -6.42
CA GLY A 147 5.61 -38.52 -7.67
C GLY A 147 4.59 -38.23 -8.78
N SER A 148 5.10 -37.95 -9.97
CA SER A 148 4.33 -37.56 -11.15
C SER A 148 5.10 -37.85 -12.45
N SER A 149 4.45 -37.64 -13.61
CA SER A 149 5.07 -37.82 -14.93
C SER A 149 5.28 -36.48 -15.65
N PHE A 150 6.22 -36.42 -16.59
CA PHE A 150 6.45 -35.22 -17.40
C PHE A 150 5.22 -34.83 -18.24
N PRO A 151 4.50 -35.74 -18.93
CA PRO A 151 3.28 -35.33 -19.64
C PRO A 151 2.26 -34.66 -18.77
N SER A 152 2.07 -35.12 -17.52
CA SER A 152 1.13 -34.49 -16.59
C SER A 152 1.55 -33.06 -16.25
N ALA A 153 2.84 -32.81 -16.04
CA ALA A 153 3.37 -31.48 -15.76
C ALA A 153 3.20 -30.54 -16.96
N PHE A 154 3.60 -30.99 -18.15
CA PHE A 154 3.48 -30.21 -19.38
C PHE A 154 2.02 -29.98 -19.80
N GLN A 155 1.12 -30.92 -19.50
CA GLN A 155 -0.32 -30.72 -19.75
C GLN A 155 -0.88 -29.58 -18.89
N VAL A 156 -0.51 -29.49 -17.61
CA VAL A 156 -0.92 -28.35 -16.76
C VAL A 156 -0.35 -27.05 -17.33
N MET A 157 0.92 -27.04 -17.76
CA MET A 157 1.51 -25.86 -18.40
C MET A 157 0.81 -25.47 -19.70
N GLN A 158 0.36 -26.43 -20.48
CA GLN A 158 -0.39 -26.17 -21.73
C GLN A 158 -1.81 -25.64 -21.46
N ASP A 159 -2.53 -26.26 -20.51
CA ASP A 159 -3.95 -25.94 -20.24
C ASP A 159 -4.09 -24.68 -19.37
N THR A 160 -3.25 -24.56 -18.36
CA THR A 160 -3.36 -23.53 -17.32
C THR A 160 -2.22 -22.50 -17.41
N GLY A 161 -0.99 -22.95 -17.68
CA GLY A 161 0.24 -22.17 -17.55
C GLY A 161 1.02 -22.52 -16.29
N ASP A 162 1.90 -21.62 -15.88
CA ASP A 162 2.69 -21.74 -14.66
C ASP A 162 2.80 -20.37 -13.96
N VAL A 163 3.19 -20.34 -12.67
CA VAL A 163 3.36 -19.09 -11.92
C VAL A 163 4.72 -19.05 -11.23
N ASP A 164 5.17 -17.84 -10.91
CA ASP A 164 6.40 -17.61 -10.15
C ASP A 164 6.25 -17.97 -8.65
N LEU A 165 7.40 -18.05 -7.96
CA LEU A 165 7.46 -18.37 -6.53
C LEU A 165 6.87 -17.30 -5.62
N ASN A 166 6.76 -16.02 -6.03
CA ASN A 166 6.04 -15.00 -5.28
C ASN A 166 4.53 -15.23 -5.31
N THR A 167 4.02 -15.72 -6.45
CA THR A 167 2.60 -16.02 -6.64
C THR A 167 2.19 -17.30 -5.90
N MET A 168 3.05 -18.34 -5.93
CA MET A 168 2.85 -19.58 -5.17
C MET A 168 4.20 -20.14 -4.73
N GLY A 169 4.58 -19.92 -3.47
CA GLY A 169 5.84 -20.40 -2.90
C GLY A 169 5.93 -21.91 -2.80
N TYR A 170 7.17 -22.46 -2.82
CA TYR A 170 7.39 -23.88 -2.62
C TYR A 170 7.39 -24.26 -1.14
N ASN A 171 6.64 -25.31 -0.79
CA ASN A 171 6.65 -25.91 0.55
C ASN A 171 6.71 -27.43 0.46
N GLN A 172 7.84 -28.03 0.85
CA GLN A 172 8.05 -29.49 0.79
C GLN A 172 7.07 -30.31 1.65
N ASN A 173 6.33 -29.69 2.57
CA ASN A 173 5.37 -30.37 3.44
C ASN A 173 3.93 -30.19 2.95
N ASP A 174 3.70 -29.40 1.91
CA ASP A 174 2.38 -29.12 1.35
C ASP A 174 2.31 -29.53 -0.14
N TYR A 175 1.69 -30.66 -0.39
CA TYR A 175 1.40 -31.16 -1.73
C TYR A 175 -0.11 -31.22 -2.04
N LEU A 176 -0.95 -30.68 -1.15
CA LEU A 176 -2.41 -30.75 -1.25
C LEU A 176 -3.06 -29.43 -1.63
N THR A 177 -2.48 -28.31 -1.24
CA THR A 177 -3.04 -26.99 -1.52
C THR A 177 -3.10 -26.72 -3.01
N GLN A 178 -4.33 -26.65 -3.54
CA GLN A 178 -4.57 -26.36 -4.96
C GLN A 178 -4.43 -24.86 -5.25
N PRO A 179 -3.92 -24.48 -6.43
CA PRO A 179 -3.92 -23.09 -6.87
C PRO A 179 -5.32 -22.48 -6.83
N ASN A 180 -5.45 -21.28 -6.28
CA ASN A 180 -6.69 -20.52 -6.28
C ASN A 180 -6.98 -19.87 -7.65
N THR A 181 -8.15 -19.24 -7.80
CA THR A 181 -8.57 -18.62 -9.07
C THR A 181 -7.58 -17.52 -9.50
N GLN A 182 -7.08 -16.70 -8.59
CA GLN A 182 -6.15 -15.62 -8.90
C GLN A 182 -4.81 -16.17 -9.41
N GLN A 183 -4.29 -17.24 -8.81
CA GLN A 183 -3.06 -17.92 -9.23
C GLN A 183 -3.23 -18.57 -10.61
N ARG A 184 -4.39 -19.20 -10.89
CA ARG A 184 -4.70 -19.77 -12.23
C ARG A 184 -4.82 -18.68 -13.30
N GLU A 185 -5.37 -17.52 -12.98
CA GLU A 185 -5.39 -16.38 -13.91
C GLU A 185 -3.97 -15.83 -14.18
N ALA A 186 -3.13 -15.74 -13.15
CA ALA A 186 -1.74 -15.31 -13.29
C ALA A 186 -0.88 -16.29 -14.12
N ALA A 187 -1.23 -17.59 -14.14
CA ALA A 187 -0.52 -18.60 -14.91
C ALA A 187 -0.74 -18.52 -16.44
N LYS A 188 -1.88 -18.01 -16.88
CA LYS A 188 -2.28 -18.01 -18.30
C LYS A 188 -1.27 -17.41 -19.28
N PRO A 189 -0.52 -16.34 -18.93
CA PRO A 189 0.52 -15.80 -19.79
C PRO A 189 1.68 -16.77 -20.08
N PHE A 190 1.93 -17.69 -19.18
CA PHE A 190 3.07 -18.60 -19.19
C PHE A 190 2.69 -20.03 -19.61
N ARG A 191 1.77 -20.14 -20.59
CA ARG A 191 1.35 -21.42 -21.14
C ARG A 191 2.38 -21.97 -22.11
N ALA A 192 2.54 -23.29 -22.08
CA ALA A 192 3.18 -23.99 -23.19
C ALA A 192 2.24 -24.01 -24.40
N LYS A 193 2.76 -23.82 -25.60
CA LYS A 193 2.03 -23.97 -26.86
C LYS A 193 1.76 -25.46 -27.15
N GLU A 194 2.82 -26.25 -27.09
CA GLU A 194 2.78 -27.70 -27.28
C GLU A 194 3.96 -28.33 -26.56
N TYR A 195 3.82 -29.63 -26.25
CA TYR A 195 4.90 -30.44 -25.74
C TYR A 195 5.00 -31.77 -26.46
N SER A 196 6.18 -32.34 -26.53
CA SER A 196 6.45 -33.59 -27.24
C SER A 196 7.58 -34.37 -26.58
N TYR A 197 7.61 -35.67 -26.82
CA TYR A 197 8.75 -36.47 -26.39
C TYR A 197 9.81 -36.53 -27.47
N ILE A 198 11.08 -36.55 -27.10
CA ILE A 198 12.23 -36.86 -27.98
C ILE A 198 12.33 -38.38 -28.12
N TRP A 199 12.38 -39.10 -26.98
CA TRP A 199 12.16 -40.54 -26.95
C TRP A 199 11.48 -41.03 -25.66
N ARG A 200 10.95 -42.25 -25.73
CA ARG A 200 10.32 -42.98 -24.61
C ARG A 200 10.78 -44.44 -24.64
N GLY A 201 11.69 -44.76 -23.72
CA GLY A 201 12.32 -46.05 -23.60
C GLY A 201 13.84 -45.91 -23.52
N ALA A 202 14.49 -46.74 -22.73
CA ALA A 202 15.95 -46.80 -22.60
C ALA A 202 16.56 -47.70 -23.64
N GLY A 203 17.81 -47.41 -24.03
CA GLY A 203 18.65 -48.23 -24.90
C GLY A 203 18.72 -47.75 -26.34
N GLY A 204 19.94 -47.42 -26.78
CA GLY A 204 20.24 -47.04 -28.17
C GLY A 204 19.69 -45.71 -28.65
N ASN A 205 19.38 -44.79 -27.72
CA ASN A 205 18.84 -43.44 -28.04
C ASN A 205 19.92 -42.56 -28.67
N ASP A 206 19.53 -41.74 -29.66
CA ASP A 206 20.46 -40.79 -30.29
C ASP A 206 20.61 -39.50 -29.45
N VAL A 207 21.72 -39.36 -28.77
CA VAL A 207 22.05 -38.22 -27.92
C VAL A 207 22.09 -36.91 -28.71
N ASN A 208 22.33 -36.97 -30.04
CA ASN A 208 22.32 -35.77 -30.88
C ASN A 208 20.94 -35.13 -30.95
N GLU A 209 19.85 -35.87 -30.72
CA GLU A 209 18.50 -35.27 -30.64
C GLU A 209 18.44 -34.29 -29.44
N ILE A 210 18.96 -34.65 -28.25
CA ILE A 210 19.05 -33.73 -27.08
C ILE A 210 20.01 -32.57 -27.37
N LYS A 211 21.20 -32.87 -27.94
CA LYS A 211 22.19 -31.83 -28.31
C LYS A 211 21.59 -30.79 -29.26
N ALA A 212 20.74 -31.21 -30.21
CA ALA A 212 20.06 -30.30 -31.13
C ALA A 212 19.11 -29.34 -30.41
N HIS A 213 18.30 -29.78 -29.47
CA HIS A 213 17.45 -28.93 -28.65
C HIS A 213 18.29 -27.97 -27.81
N LEU A 214 19.31 -28.45 -27.09
CA LEU A 214 20.18 -27.62 -26.28
C LEU A 214 20.91 -26.56 -27.13
N SER A 215 21.35 -26.91 -28.36
CA SER A 215 22.00 -25.96 -29.26
C SER A 215 21.03 -24.88 -29.83
N ALA A 216 19.73 -25.17 -29.83
CA ALA A 216 18.70 -24.19 -30.15
C ALA A 216 18.37 -23.27 -28.94
N GLY A 217 18.98 -23.55 -27.78
CA GLY A 217 18.77 -22.84 -26.55
C GLY A 217 17.56 -23.30 -25.76
N ASP A 218 17.07 -24.51 -25.99
CA ASP A 218 15.94 -25.11 -25.31
C ASP A 218 16.41 -26.21 -24.35
N PRO A 219 16.10 -26.13 -23.05
CA PRO A 219 16.35 -27.19 -22.08
C PRO A 219 15.63 -28.48 -22.45
N VAL A 220 16.01 -29.61 -21.85
CA VAL A 220 15.33 -30.91 -22.05
C VAL A 220 15.06 -31.56 -20.72
N ALA A 221 13.80 -31.97 -20.47
CA ALA A 221 13.41 -32.70 -19.27
C ALA A 221 13.71 -34.19 -19.43
N LEU A 222 14.45 -34.78 -18.48
CA LEU A 222 14.91 -36.16 -18.53
C LEU A 222 14.40 -36.99 -17.37
N GLY A 223 13.80 -38.16 -17.69
CA GLY A 223 13.49 -39.21 -16.72
C GLY A 223 14.57 -40.26 -16.67
N ILE A 224 15.25 -40.37 -15.55
CA ILE A 224 16.42 -41.24 -15.38
C ILE A 224 16.25 -42.31 -14.28
N PRO A 225 16.91 -43.47 -14.38
CA PRO A 225 17.17 -44.32 -13.24
C PRO A 225 18.26 -43.71 -12.38
N VAL A 226 18.10 -43.82 -11.06
CA VAL A 226 19.13 -43.40 -10.10
C VAL A 226 19.87 -44.60 -9.59
N TYR A 227 21.15 -44.66 -9.91
CA TYR A 227 22.10 -45.61 -9.37
C TYR A 227 23.00 -44.98 -8.32
N GLN A 228 23.81 -45.79 -7.63
CA GLN A 228 24.64 -45.35 -6.50
C GLN A 228 25.57 -44.18 -6.88
N ALA A 229 26.21 -44.21 -8.05
CA ALA A 229 27.10 -43.14 -8.52
C ALA A 229 26.37 -41.81 -8.70
N PHE A 230 25.14 -41.82 -9.17
CA PHE A 230 24.31 -40.60 -9.26
C PHE A 230 23.83 -40.14 -7.87
N TYR A 231 23.34 -41.11 -7.04
CA TYR A 231 22.78 -40.77 -5.72
C TYR A 231 23.78 -40.06 -4.81
N PHE A 232 25.03 -40.54 -4.81
CA PHE A 232 26.15 -40.01 -3.99
C PHE A 232 27.09 -39.08 -4.76
N CYS A 233 26.70 -38.59 -5.93
CA CYS A 233 27.52 -37.71 -6.74
C CYS A 233 27.99 -36.48 -5.95
N GLN A 234 29.30 -36.26 -5.91
CA GLN A 234 29.94 -35.08 -5.33
C GLN A 234 30.87 -34.37 -6.31
N GLY A 235 30.82 -34.75 -7.59
CA GLY A 235 31.63 -34.20 -8.65
C GLY A 235 30.80 -33.81 -9.88
N ASN A 236 31.49 -33.54 -10.95
CA ASN A 236 30.91 -33.10 -12.20
C ASN A 236 30.73 -34.18 -13.25
N TRP A 237 30.78 -35.48 -12.86
CA TRP A 237 30.71 -36.58 -13.82
C TRP A 237 30.01 -37.82 -13.27
N VAL A 238 29.05 -38.38 -14.04
CA VAL A 238 28.41 -39.67 -13.83
C VAL A 238 28.53 -40.49 -15.11
N GLY A 239 29.21 -41.63 -15.00
CA GLY A 239 29.40 -42.60 -16.10
C GLY A 239 28.26 -43.63 -16.15
N VAL A 240 28.45 -44.63 -16.99
CA VAL A 240 27.57 -45.80 -17.05
C VAL A 240 27.65 -46.56 -15.73
N PRO A 241 26.52 -47.00 -15.12
CA PRO A 241 26.54 -47.73 -13.86
C PRO A 241 27.18 -49.11 -14.00
N ALA A 242 27.92 -49.54 -13.00
CA ALA A 242 28.46 -50.89 -12.97
C ALA A 242 27.30 -51.91 -12.87
N SER A 243 27.55 -53.15 -13.33
CA SER A 243 26.51 -54.20 -13.39
C SER A 243 25.95 -54.61 -12.00
N ASN A 244 26.70 -54.34 -10.93
CA ASN A 244 26.35 -54.59 -9.54
C ASN A 244 25.93 -53.31 -8.78
N GLU A 245 25.83 -52.19 -9.45
CA GLU A 245 25.52 -50.91 -8.80
C GLU A 245 24.04 -50.88 -8.32
N GLN A 246 23.85 -50.44 -7.08
CA GLN A 246 22.54 -50.40 -6.45
C GLN A 246 21.62 -49.39 -7.15
N PHE A 247 20.40 -49.80 -7.46
CA PHE A 247 19.32 -48.96 -7.97
C PHE A 247 18.49 -48.38 -6.81
N TYR A 248 18.27 -47.06 -6.79
CA TYR A 248 17.53 -46.32 -5.74
C TYR A 248 16.12 -45.90 -6.16
N GLY A 249 15.84 -45.76 -7.45
CA GLY A 249 14.53 -45.32 -7.94
C GLY A 249 14.63 -44.52 -9.24
N ASN A 250 13.52 -43.90 -9.62
CA ASN A 250 13.43 -43.06 -10.83
C ASN A 250 13.33 -41.55 -10.46
N HIS A 251 13.99 -40.72 -11.21
CA HIS A 251 14.13 -39.30 -10.91
C HIS A 251 13.95 -38.41 -12.15
N GLY A 252 13.36 -37.22 -11.97
CA GLY A 252 13.21 -36.18 -13.02
C GLY A 252 14.27 -35.09 -12.84
N ILE A 253 14.98 -34.77 -13.90
CA ILE A 253 16.05 -33.76 -13.95
C ILE A 253 15.92 -32.90 -15.21
N CYS A 254 16.62 -31.76 -15.27
CA CYS A 254 16.65 -30.89 -16.44
C CYS A 254 18.05 -30.87 -17.07
N ALA A 255 18.17 -31.19 -18.34
CA ALA A 255 19.38 -31.00 -19.15
C ALA A 255 19.48 -29.54 -19.59
N VAL A 256 20.63 -28.93 -19.30
CA VAL A 256 20.91 -27.49 -19.51
C VAL A 256 22.18 -27.25 -20.34
N GLY A 257 22.71 -28.27 -20.94
CA GLY A 257 23.90 -28.11 -21.78
C GLY A 257 24.55 -29.42 -22.14
N TYR A 258 25.68 -29.37 -22.83
CA TYR A 258 26.55 -30.51 -23.14
C TYR A 258 27.98 -30.03 -23.40
N ASP A 259 28.92 -30.94 -23.26
CA ASP A 259 30.34 -30.72 -23.58
C ASP A 259 30.97 -32.01 -24.10
N ASP A 260 31.41 -31.99 -25.36
CA ASP A 260 32.03 -33.16 -26.03
C ASP A 260 33.41 -33.52 -25.42
N SER A 261 34.03 -32.61 -24.66
CA SER A 261 35.28 -32.84 -23.94
C SER A 261 35.07 -33.33 -22.49
N ALA A 262 33.85 -33.33 -21.97
CA ALA A 262 33.58 -33.77 -20.60
C ALA A 262 33.98 -35.24 -20.38
N GLY A 263 34.32 -35.60 -19.11
CA GLY A 263 34.72 -36.94 -18.75
C GLY A 263 36.00 -37.45 -19.45
N GLY A 264 36.91 -36.51 -19.79
CA GLY A 264 38.16 -36.84 -20.46
C GLY A 264 38.00 -37.18 -21.96
N GLY A 265 37.07 -36.49 -22.63
CA GLY A 265 36.79 -36.66 -24.08
C GLY A 265 35.71 -37.72 -24.37
N LYS A 266 34.99 -38.22 -23.34
CA LYS A 266 33.87 -39.16 -23.53
C LYS A 266 32.55 -38.46 -23.91
N GLY A 267 32.46 -37.16 -23.71
CA GLY A 267 31.28 -36.35 -23.93
C GLY A 267 30.15 -36.55 -22.89
N GLY A 268 29.51 -35.50 -22.47
CA GLY A 268 28.44 -35.55 -21.46
C GLY A 268 27.35 -34.49 -21.62
N ILE A 269 26.14 -34.85 -21.22
CA ILE A 269 24.99 -33.92 -21.07
C ILE A 269 25.07 -33.28 -19.69
N LYS A 270 25.16 -31.95 -19.62
CA LYS A 270 25.11 -31.20 -18.38
C LYS A 270 23.66 -31.14 -17.86
N ILE A 271 23.47 -31.55 -16.62
CA ILE A 271 22.15 -31.55 -15.97
C ILE A 271 22.17 -30.70 -14.71
N VAL A 272 21.01 -30.17 -14.32
CA VAL A 272 20.75 -29.57 -13.02
C VAL A 272 19.76 -30.41 -12.22
N ASN A 273 20.02 -30.54 -10.91
CA ASN A 273 19.26 -31.37 -10.00
C ASN A 273 18.56 -30.55 -8.91
N SER A 274 17.51 -31.09 -8.31
CA SER A 274 16.70 -30.48 -7.26
C SER A 274 17.03 -31.01 -5.85
N TRP A 275 18.31 -31.32 -5.56
CA TRP A 275 18.78 -31.81 -4.26
C TRP A 275 19.72 -30.83 -3.55
N GLY A 276 19.64 -29.54 -3.91
CA GLY A 276 20.47 -28.48 -3.34
C GLY A 276 21.88 -28.42 -3.92
N SER A 277 22.63 -27.37 -3.58
CA SER A 277 23.98 -27.10 -4.08
C SER A 277 25.05 -28.03 -3.55
N GLU A 278 24.75 -28.76 -2.48
CA GLU A 278 25.68 -29.75 -1.88
C GLU A 278 25.74 -31.06 -2.68
N TRP A 279 24.86 -31.25 -3.66
CA TRP A 279 24.90 -32.40 -4.56
C TRP A 279 25.66 -32.07 -5.84
N GLY A 280 26.47 -33.01 -6.36
CA GLY A 280 27.22 -32.82 -7.58
C GLY A 280 28.28 -31.70 -7.47
N ALA A 281 28.50 -31.00 -8.55
CA ALA A 281 29.33 -29.80 -8.60
C ALA A 281 28.42 -28.55 -8.50
N GLY A 282 28.02 -28.16 -7.27
CA GLY A 282 27.12 -27.03 -7.05
C GLY A 282 25.72 -27.23 -7.62
N GLY A 283 25.15 -28.45 -7.50
CA GLY A 283 23.81 -28.79 -8.03
C GLY A 283 23.83 -29.30 -9.46
N TYR A 284 24.97 -29.32 -10.14
CA TYR A 284 25.15 -29.76 -11.52
C TYR A 284 26.02 -31.00 -11.60
N THR A 285 25.88 -31.78 -12.70
CA THR A 285 26.82 -32.80 -13.11
C THR A 285 26.71 -33.07 -14.63
N TYR A 286 27.66 -33.81 -15.21
CA TYR A 286 27.55 -34.33 -16.55
C TYR A 286 27.19 -35.80 -16.50
N LEU A 287 26.13 -36.22 -17.19
CA LEU A 287 25.87 -37.63 -17.51
C LEU A 287 26.62 -38.02 -18.79
N SER A 288 27.40 -39.06 -18.78
CA SER A 288 28.09 -39.51 -20.01
C SER A 288 27.12 -39.72 -21.15
N TYR A 289 27.51 -39.46 -22.37
CA TYR A 289 26.64 -39.72 -23.54
C TYR A 289 26.17 -41.18 -23.58
N GLN A 290 27.02 -42.12 -23.19
CA GLN A 290 26.65 -43.55 -23.12
C GLN A 290 25.57 -43.79 -22.06
N PHE A 291 25.67 -43.14 -20.87
CA PHE A 291 24.60 -43.23 -19.86
C PHE A 291 23.28 -42.70 -20.44
N VAL A 292 23.32 -41.55 -21.13
CA VAL A 292 22.12 -40.93 -21.70
C VAL A 292 21.51 -41.81 -22.76
N ALA A 293 22.31 -42.38 -23.65
CA ALA A 293 21.85 -43.27 -24.71
C ALA A 293 21.20 -44.56 -24.17
N ASP A 294 21.79 -45.18 -23.13
CA ASP A 294 21.41 -46.53 -22.68
C ASP A 294 20.40 -46.53 -21.53
N TYR A 295 20.41 -45.51 -20.66
CA TYR A 295 19.69 -45.54 -19.37
C TYR A 295 18.59 -44.46 -19.24
N VAL A 296 18.61 -43.35 -19.99
CA VAL A 296 17.54 -42.34 -19.87
C VAL A 296 16.24 -42.91 -20.41
N TRP A 297 15.22 -42.98 -19.53
CA TRP A 297 13.92 -43.55 -19.85
C TRP A 297 13.10 -42.68 -20.81
N GLU A 298 13.11 -41.36 -20.57
CA GLU A 298 12.32 -40.44 -21.33
C GLU A 298 13.04 -39.07 -21.47
N ALA A 299 12.92 -38.45 -22.63
CA ALA A 299 13.36 -37.10 -22.89
C ALA A 299 12.19 -36.32 -23.49
N TRP A 300 11.88 -35.18 -22.90
CA TRP A 300 10.75 -34.35 -23.23
C TRP A 300 11.15 -32.90 -23.48
N THR A 301 10.42 -32.24 -24.40
CA THR A 301 10.58 -30.84 -24.76
C THR A 301 9.22 -30.17 -24.86
N MET A 302 9.16 -28.86 -24.69
CA MET A 302 7.98 -28.04 -24.96
C MET A 302 8.38 -26.79 -25.74
N THR A 303 7.44 -26.28 -26.53
CA THR A 303 7.54 -24.95 -27.14
C THR A 303 6.71 -23.98 -26.36
N ASP A 304 7.18 -22.76 -26.24
CA ASP A 304 6.46 -21.73 -25.51
C ASP A 304 5.38 -21.07 -26.37
N GLN A 305 4.35 -20.53 -25.70
CA GLN A 305 3.39 -19.66 -26.34
C GLN A 305 3.96 -18.24 -26.39
N THR A 306 5.00 -18.02 -27.18
CA THR A 306 5.58 -16.70 -27.41
C THR A 306 4.52 -15.78 -28.02
N GLY A 307 4.07 -14.77 -27.27
CA GLY A 307 3.24 -13.70 -27.81
C GLY A 307 4.08 -12.89 -28.79
N ALA A 308 3.60 -12.67 -30.00
CA ALA A 308 4.26 -11.72 -30.90
C ALA A 308 4.22 -10.32 -30.26
N ARG A 309 5.37 -9.64 -30.28
CA ARG A 309 5.55 -8.31 -29.69
C ARG A 309 4.44 -7.36 -30.14
N PRO A 310 3.83 -6.59 -29.23
CA PRO A 310 2.80 -5.64 -29.61
C PRO A 310 3.34 -4.57 -30.55
N THR A 311 2.51 -4.11 -31.47
CA THR A 311 2.87 -3.02 -32.40
C THR A 311 1.72 -2.03 -32.47
N ILE A 312 2.01 -0.74 -32.39
CA ILE A 312 1.04 0.33 -32.65
C ILE A 312 1.16 0.76 -34.12
N SER A 313 0.05 0.70 -34.83
CA SER A 313 -0.04 1.16 -36.23
C SER A 313 -0.64 2.56 -36.36
N ARG A 314 -1.53 2.98 -35.42
CA ARG A 314 -2.22 4.28 -35.47
C ARG A 314 -2.72 4.72 -34.10
N LEU A 315 -2.68 6.04 -33.85
CA LEU A 315 -3.42 6.76 -32.80
C LEU A 315 -4.57 7.56 -33.46
N SER A 316 -5.76 7.54 -32.89
CA SER A 316 -6.90 8.29 -33.40
C SER A 316 -7.76 8.87 -32.27
N PRO A 317 -7.73 10.20 -32.05
CA PRO A 317 -6.80 11.16 -32.62
C PRO A 317 -5.36 10.96 -32.13
N ASN A 318 -4.38 11.47 -32.85
CA ASN A 318 -2.96 11.47 -32.44
C ASN A 318 -2.58 12.75 -31.65
N HIS A 319 -3.55 13.55 -31.26
CA HIS A 319 -3.43 14.72 -30.41
C HIS A 319 -4.62 14.83 -29.46
N GLY A 320 -4.52 15.63 -28.40
CA GLY A 320 -5.63 15.85 -27.48
C GLY A 320 -5.22 16.46 -26.14
N THR A 321 -6.23 16.89 -25.38
CA THR A 321 -6.08 17.37 -24.00
C THR A 321 -6.15 16.22 -22.99
N ALA A 322 -5.80 16.47 -21.74
CA ALA A 322 -6.01 15.52 -20.64
C ALA A 322 -7.46 15.01 -20.62
N SER A 323 -7.64 13.73 -20.32
CA SER A 323 -8.91 12.98 -20.29
C SER A 323 -9.58 12.76 -21.66
N ALA A 324 -9.03 13.28 -22.76
CA ALA A 324 -9.49 12.92 -24.10
C ALA A 324 -9.29 11.43 -24.35
N THR A 325 -10.21 10.81 -25.07
CA THR A 325 -10.08 9.39 -25.44
C THR A 325 -9.28 9.25 -26.72
N VAL A 326 -8.25 8.42 -26.70
CA VAL A 326 -7.44 8.03 -27.86
C VAL A 326 -7.69 6.55 -28.14
N THR A 327 -8.05 6.25 -29.36
CA THR A 327 -8.11 4.87 -29.88
C THR A 327 -6.73 4.51 -30.43
N ILE A 328 -6.10 3.48 -29.87
CA ILE A 328 -4.80 2.94 -30.27
C ILE A 328 -5.09 1.69 -31.08
N LYS A 329 -4.72 1.70 -32.35
CA LYS A 329 -4.82 0.53 -33.23
C LYS A 329 -3.46 -0.11 -33.45
N GLY A 330 -3.46 -1.44 -33.56
CA GLY A 330 -2.21 -2.19 -33.72
C GLY A 330 -2.44 -3.70 -33.81
N ASN A 331 -1.45 -4.47 -33.39
CA ASN A 331 -1.53 -5.92 -33.34
C ASN A 331 -0.88 -6.43 -32.05
N ASN A 332 -1.27 -7.65 -31.63
CA ASN A 332 -0.66 -8.40 -30.52
C ASN A 332 -0.76 -7.70 -29.15
N PHE A 333 -1.85 -6.94 -28.92
CA PHE A 333 -2.09 -6.33 -27.61
C PHE A 333 -2.54 -7.36 -26.56
N GLY A 334 -3.02 -8.54 -27.02
CA GLY A 334 -3.62 -9.58 -26.19
C GLY A 334 -5.14 -9.48 -26.12
N THR A 335 -5.82 -10.63 -26.00
CA THR A 335 -7.29 -10.72 -25.97
C THR A 335 -7.90 -10.26 -24.65
N SER A 336 -7.07 -10.14 -23.58
CA SER A 336 -7.47 -9.60 -22.27
C SER A 336 -6.39 -8.67 -21.75
N ARG A 337 -6.80 -7.72 -20.91
CA ARG A 337 -5.89 -6.73 -20.36
C ARG A 337 -4.86 -7.34 -19.40
N GLY A 338 -5.29 -8.18 -18.42
CA GLY A 338 -4.40 -8.70 -17.39
C GLY A 338 -3.52 -7.58 -16.75
N ALA A 339 -2.22 -7.81 -16.71
CA ALA A 339 -1.19 -6.84 -16.25
C ALA A 339 -0.77 -5.82 -17.32
N ALA A 340 -1.38 -5.84 -18.53
CA ALA A 340 -1.04 -4.96 -19.62
C ALA A 340 -1.35 -3.48 -19.34
N SER A 341 -0.58 -2.58 -19.96
CA SER A 341 -0.67 -1.14 -19.71
C SER A 341 -0.46 -0.31 -20.99
N VAL A 342 -0.97 0.92 -20.97
CA VAL A 342 -0.69 1.95 -21.95
C VAL A 342 0.02 3.10 -21.24
N LYS A 343 1.10 3.62 -21.84
CA LYS A 343 1.83 4.78 -21.28
C LYS A 343 1.94 5.89 -22.32
N PHE A 344 1.73 7.12 -21.87
CA PHE A 344 2.02 8.36 -22.60
C PHE A 344 3.29 8.98 -21.99
N GLY A 345 4.42 8.90 -22.69
CA GLY A 345 5.69 9.42 -22.20
C GLY A 345 6.13 8.86 -20.84
N GLY A 346 5.80 7.59 -20.53
CA GLY A 346 6.09 6.97 -19.23
C GLY A 346 4.93 7.01 -18.22
N THR A 347 3.94 7.93 -18.37
CA THR A 347 2.77 8.02 -17.48
C THR A 347 1.69 7.03 -17.90
N ALA A 348 1.22 6.19 -16.95
CA ALA A 348 0.17 5.21 -17.21
C ALA A 348 -1.17 5.88 -17.54
N ALA A 349 -1.86 5.37 -18.58
CA ALA A 349 -3.15 5.87 -19.04
C ALA A 349 -4.32 5.05 -18.47
N PRO A 350 -5.42 5.69 -18.07
CA PRO A 350 -6.67 4.99 -17.80
C PRO A 350 -7.21 4.34 -19.07
N ILE A 351 -7.56 3.05 -19.00
CA ILE A 351 -8.00 2.25 -20.13
C ILE A 351 -9.50 1.96 -19.98
N SER A 352 -10.28 2.25 -21.03
CA SER A 352 -11.72 2.02 -21.07
C SER A 352 -12.15 0.86 -21.99
N GLY A 353 -11.27 0.40 -22.88
CA GLY A 353 -11.52 -0.74 -23.76
C GLY A 353 -10.22 -1.41 -24.17
N TRP A 354 -10.23 -2.77 -24.28
CA TRP A 354 -9.06 -3.56 -24.65
C TRP A 354 -9.46 -4.77 -25.46
N VAL A 355 -8.94 -4.87 -26.68
CA VAL A 355 -8.96 -6.06 -27.52
C VAL A 355 -7.62 -6.18 -28.26
N ASN A 356 -7.36 -7.33 -28.88
CA ASN A 356 -6.04 -7.67 -29.42
C ASN A 356 -5.45 -6.67 -30.44
N ASP A 357 -6.28 -5.89 -31.10
CA ASP A 357 -5.90 -4.94 -32.17
C ASP A 357 -6.33 -3.50 -31.87
N THR A 358 -7.10 -3.27 -30.83
CA THR A 358 -7.66 -1.95 -30.52
C THR A 358 -7.76 -1.70 -29.03
N ILE A 359 -7.20 -0.58 -28.56
CA ILE A 359 -7.29 -0.13 -27.18
C ILE A 359 -7.92 1.27 -27.15
N SER A 360 -8.83 1.51 -26.24
CA SER A 360 -9.34 2.85 -25.90
C SER A 360 -8.73 3.31 -24.57
N ALA A 361 -7.91 4.36 -24.62
CA ALA A 361 -7.23 4.91 -23.45
C ALA A 361 -7.50 6.41 -23.32
N LYS A 362 -7.54 6.92 -22.10
CA LYS A 362 -7.64 8.35 -21.82
C LYS A 362 -6.26 8.95 -21.70
N VAL A 363 -6.04 10.12 -22.29
CA VAL A 363 -4.81 10.90 -22.11
C VAL A 363 -4.62 11.23 -20.63
N PRO A 364 -3.49 10.85 -20.00
CA PRO A 364 -3.21 11.15 -18.61
C PRO A 364 -3.14 12.66 -18.33
N ALA A 365 -3.44 13.07 -17.12
CA ALA A 365 -3.17 14.42 -16.66
C ALA A 365 -1.67 14.73 -16.75
N GLY A 366 -1.31 15.89 -17.31
CA GLY A 366 0.09 16.29 -17.48
C GLY A 366 0.82 15.66 -18.68
N ALA A 367 0.13 14.91 -19.53
CA ALA A 367 0.75 14.43 -20.78
C ALA A 367 1.20 15.62 -21.64
N ILE A 368 2.47 15.57 -22.06
CA ILE A 368 3.09 16.50 -23.00
C ILE A 368 3.24 15.79 -24.36
N ASP A 369 3.82 16.46 -25.34
CA ASP A 369 4.23 15.82 -26.59
C ASP A 369 5.15 14.64 -26.29
N CYS A 370 4.73 13.42 -26.64
CA CYS A 370 5.39 12.20 -26.20
C CYS A 370 5.12 11.02 -27.12
N LYS A 371 5.82 9.91 -26.89
CA LYS A 371 5.49 8.62 -27.52
C LYS A 371 4.50 7.84 -26.64
N VAL A 372 3.45 7.29 -27.26
CA VAL A 372 2.53 6.33 -26.67
C VAL A 372 3.09 4.93 -26.88
N THR A 373 3.11 4.12 -25.83
CA THR A 373 3.53 2.71 -25.88
C THR A 373 2.46 1.83 -25.24
N VAL A 374 2.35 0.60 -25.73
CA VAL A 374 1.52 -0.47 -25.17
C VAL A 374 2.45 -1.56 -24.65
N THR A 375 2.30 -1.94 -23.39
CA THR A 375 2.93 -3.14 -22.84
C THR A 375 1.85 -4.20 -22.72
N ASN A 376 2.03 -5.36 -23.37
CA ASN A 376 1.06 -6.47 -23.31
C ASN A 376 1.15 -7.20 -21.97
N TYR A 377 0.30 -8.21 -21.77
CA TYR A 377 0.25 -9.01 -20.55
C TYR A 377 1.50 -9.87 -20.29
N LEU A 378 2.35 -10.06 -21.34
CA LEU A 378 3.64 -10.76 -21.26
C LEU A 378 4.80 -9.82 -20.88
N GLY A 379 4.53 -8.53 -20.65
CA GLY A 379 5.55 -7.54 -20.32
C GLY A 379 6.27 -6.95 -21.53
N GLU A 380 5.94 -7.35 -22.75
CA GLU A 380 6.55 -6.84 -23.99
C GLU A 380 5.97 -5.48 -24.36
N THR A 381 6.86 -4.54 -24.73
CA THR A 381 6.49 -3.16 -25.05
C THR A 381 6.56 -2.93 -26.56
N SER A 382 5.53 -2.25 -27.10
CA SER A 382 5.40 -1.91 -28.51
C SER A 382 6.44 -0.87 -28.96
N ASN A 383 6.47 -0.63 -30.31
CA ASN A 383 7.01 0.63 -30.83
C ASN A 383 6.29 1.82 -30.20
N GLY A 384 7.02 2.95 -30.09
CA GLY A 384 6.42 4.20 -29.65
C GLY A 384 5.81 4.99 -30.81
N MET A 385 4.54 5.45 -30.66
CA MET A 385 3.90 6.32 -31.64
C MET A 385 3.71 7.74 -31.10
N GLN A 386 4.03 8.76 -31.92
CA GLN A 386 4.00 10.15 -31.50
C GLN A 386 2.57 10.63 -31.19
N PHE A 387 2.39 11.24 -30.06
CA PHE A 387 1.18 11.94 -29.59
C PHE A 387 1.54 13.41 -29.32
N THR A 388 0.65 14.34 -29.70
CA THR A 388 0.80 15.77 -29.47
C THR A 388 -0.22 16.23 -28.43
N ALA A 389 0.22 16.81 -27.33
CA ALA A 389 -0.69 17.41 -26.37
C ALA A 389 -1.26 18.74 -26.89
N ASP A 390 -2.56 18.97 -26.67
CA ASP A 390 -3.18 20.25 -26.97
C ASP A 390 -3.14 21.19 -25.74
N LEU A 391 -3.47 22.49 -25.94
CA LEU A 391 -3.72 23.43 -24.86
C LEU A 391 -4.68 22.80 -23.85
N GLY A 392 -4.25 22.57 -22.64
CA GLY A 392 -5.06 21.87 -21.66
C GLY A 392 -4.73 22.16 -20.21
N LEU A 393 -5.78 22.12 -19.36
CA LEU A 393 -5.66 22.22 -17.92
C LEU A 393 -5.50 20.82 -17.31
N THR A 394 -4.58 20.68 -16.36
CA THR A 394 -4.28 19.41 -15.70
C THR A 394 -4.79 19.37 -14.26
N GLY A 395 -5.03 20.54 -13.64
CA GLY A 395 -5.58 20.63 -12.31
C GLY A 395 -5.51 22.02 -11.69
N VAL A 396 -6.20 22.19 -10.57
CA VAL A 396 -6.21 23.41 -9.76
C VAL A 396 -5.90 23.06 -8.29
N ALA A 397 -5.07 23.87 -7.67
CA ALA A 397 -4.61 23.68 -6.28
C ALA A 397 -4.70 25.01 -5.49
N PRO A 398 -5.46 25.07 -4.36
CA PRO A 398 -6.42 24.05 -3.93
C PRO A 398 -7.64 23.98 -4.86
N GLY A 399 -8.37 22.83 -4.87
CA GLY A 399 -9.58 22.65 -5.67
C GLY A 399 -10.79 23.47 -5.19
N ALA A 400 -10.74 23.98 -3.95
CA ALA A 400 -11.67 24.94 -3.38
C ALA A 400 -10.89 25.92 -2.51
N ALA A 401 -11.30 27.19 -2.47
CA ALA A 401 -10.57 28.25 -1.78
C ALA A 401 -11.51 29.21 -1.05
N LYS A 402 -10.98 29.93 -0.05
CA LYS A 402 -11.62 31.10 0.54
C LYS A 402 -11.43 32.32 -0.38
N PRO A 403 -12.31 33.37 -0.29
CA PRO A 403 -12.11 34.62 -1.01
C PRO A 403 -10.70 35.20 -0.76
N GLY A 404 -10.01 35.58 -1.85
CA GLY A 404 -8.64 36.11 -1.80
C GLY A 404 -7.52 35.11 -1.56
N GLN A 405 -7.81 33.85 -1.34
CA GLN A 405 -6.79 32.82 -1.18
C GLN A 405 -6.04 32.56 -2.50
N ARG A 406 -4.72 32.39 -2.43
CA ARG A 406 -3.88 32.07 -3.59
C ARG A 406 -4.22 30.71 -4.17
N VAL A 407 -4.39 30.66 -5.51
CA VAL A 407 -4.75 29.45 -6.28
C VAL A 407 -3.76 29.29 -7.42
N THR A 408 -3.31 28.05 -7.63
CA THR A 408 -2.45 27.65 -8.75
C THR A 408 -3.25 26.79 -9.72
N LEU A 409 -3.36 27.19 -10.96
CA LEU A 409 -3.90 26.41 -12.07
C LEU A 409 -2.73 25.85 -12.89
N ARG A 410 -2.71 24.56 -13.10
CA ARG A 410 -1.66 23.86 -13.87
C ARG A 410 -2.21 23.42 -15.21
N GLY A 411 -1.33 23.35 -16.21
CA GLY A 411 -1.72 22.91 -17.54
C GLY A 411 -0.52 22.61 -18.44
N VAL A 412 -0.83 22.41 -19.70
CA VAL A 412 0.12 22.13 -20.77
C VAL A 412 -0.15 23.10 -21.91
N LYS A 413 0.91 23.68 -22.47
CA LYS A 413 0.83 24.65 -23.59
C LYS A 413 -0.07 25.86 -23.27
N LEU A 414 0.00 26.33 -22.02
CA LEU A 414 -0.74 27.53 -21.59
C LEU A 414 -0.16 28.83 -22.18
N GLY A 415 1.04 28.79 -22.75
CA GLY A 415 1.78 29.94 -23.30
C GLY A 415 2.24 30.91 -22.22
N THR A 416 2.44 32.18 -22.60
CA THR A 416 2.90 33.23 -21.70
C THR A 416 1.86 34.31 -21.42
N GLY A 417 0.61 34.11 -21.86
CA GLY A 417 -0.51 35.04 -21.67
C GLY A 417 -1.78 34.54 -22.36
N GLY A 418 -2.90 35.14 -21.99
CA GLY A 418 -4.22 34.77 -22.47
C GLY A 418 -5.32 35.32 -21.55
N THR A 419 -6.48 34.67 -21.55
CA THR A 419 -7.59 35.00 -20.66
C THR A 419 -7.98 33.79 -19.83
N LEU A 420 -7.97 33.92 -18.49
CA LEU A 420 -8.54 32.94 -17.57
C LEU A 420 -10.01 33.33 -17.31
N LYS A 421 -10.93 32.38 -17.48
CA LYS A 421 -12.36 32.57 -17.15
C LYS A 421 -12.80 31.52 -16.13
N TRP A 422 -13.71 31.94 -15.23
CA TRP A 422 -14.39 31.09 -14.26
C TRP A 422 -15.90 31.31 -14.34
N GLY A 423 -16.67 30.28 -14.70
CA GLY A 423 -18.10 30.41 -14.92
C GLY A 423 -18.48 31.50 -15.96
N GLY A 424 -17.58 31.81 -16.90
CA GLY A 424 -17.76 32.86 -17.90
C GLY A 424 -17.14 34.23 -17.53
N ALA A 425 -16.91 34.52 -16.25
CA ALA A 425 -16.27 35.77 -15.79
C ALA A 425 -14.76 35.73 -15.96
N THR A 426 -14.13 36.82 -16.40
CA THR A 426 -12.68 36.95 -16.49
C THR A 426 -12.07 37.11 -15.11
N ILE A 427 -11.07 36.31 -14.78
CA ILE A 427 -10.33 36.35 -13.51
C ILE A 427 -9.00 37.04 -13.71
N PRO A 428 -8.64 38.05 -12.86
CA PRO A 428 -7.31 38.63 -12.85
C PRO A 428 -6.25 37.60 -12.50
N VAL A 429 -5.15 37.58 -13.24
CA VAL A 429 -4.01 36.64 -13.08
C VAL A 429 -2.81 37.38 -12.52
N ILE A 430 -2.10 36.75 -11.56
CA ILE A 430 -0.93 37.30 -10.91
C ILE A 430 0.33 36.93 -11.69
N SER A 431 0.42 35.66 -12.12
CA SER A 431 1.51 35.18 -12.97
C SER A 431 1.04 34.11 -13.95
N TRP A 432 1.67 34.06 -15.11
CA TRP A 432 1.34 33.17 -16.22
C TRP A 432 2.60 32.60 -16.83
N SER A 433 2.69 31.29 -16.97
CA SER A 433 3.73 30.56 -17.70
C SER A 433 3.12 29.41 -18.50
N ASP A 434 3.89 28.77 -19.37
CA ASP A 434 3.43 27.70 -20.26
C ASP A 434 2.78 26.49 -19.55
N ASN A 435 3.04 26.31 -18.25
CA ASN A 435 2.53 25.18 -17.46
C ASN A 435 1.80 25.59 -16.18
N LYS A 436 1.74 26.90 -15.86
CA LYS A 436 1.23 27.38 -14.57
C LYS A 436 0.64 28.78 -14.65
N ILE A 437 -0.57 28.94 -14.10
CA ILE A 437 -1.23 30.23 -13.89
C ILE A 437 -1.51 30.39 -12.38
N VAL A 438 -1.19 31.56 -11.83
CA VAL A 438 -1.47 31.87 -10.41
C VAL A 438 -2.44 33.03 -10.35
N PHE A 439 -3.49 32.90 -9.53
CA PHE A 439 -4.51 33.95 -9.32
C PHE A 439 -4.99 33.91 -7.86
N ASP A 440 -5.62 34.96 -7.40
CA ASP A 440 -6.36 34.96 -6.13
C ASP A 440 -7.81 34.58 -6.35
N ALA A 441 -8.38 33.76 -5.48
CA ALA A 441 -9.78 33.36 -5.55
C ALA A 441 -10.70 34.60 -5.51
N PRO A 442 -11.70 34.69 -6.38
CA PRO A 442 -12.64 35.82 -6.41
C PRO A 442 -13.31 36.07 -5.06
N LYS A 443 -13.67 37.35 -4.80
CA LYS A 443 -14.33 37.75 -3.53
C LYS A 443 -15.77 37.28 -3.40
N TRP A 444 -16.36 36.73 -4.46
CA TRP A 444 -17.75 36.24 -4.46
C TRP A 444 -17.74 34.69 -4.40
N GLN A 445 -18.76 34.15 -3.75
CA GLN A 445 -18.95 32.69 -3.70
C GLN A 445 -19.56 32.18 -5.01
N ALA A 446 -18.95 31.14 -5.56
CA ALA A 446 -19.49 30.41 -6.69
C ALA A 446 -18.80 29.06 -6.85
N SER A 447 -19.36 28.19 -7.67
CA SER A 447 -18.73 26.95 -8.16
C SER A 447 -18.88 26.90 -9.66
N GLY A 448 -17.83 26.53 -10.37
CA GLY A 448 -17.90 26.43 -11.82
C GLY A 448 -16.59 26.10 -12.49
N PRO A 449 -16.61 25.93 -13.81
CA PRO A 449 -15.41 25.55 -14.55
C PRO A 449 -14.46 26.74 -14.76
N LEU A 450 -13.18 26.48 -14.56
CA LEU A 450 -12.08 27.31 -15.05
C LEU A 450 -11.75 26.90 -16.49
N LYS A 451 -11.55 27.89 -17.38
CA LYS A 451 -11.10 27.73 -18.76
C LYS A 451 -10.02 28.75 -19.11
N VAL A 452 -9.08 28.34 -19.94
CA VAL A 452 -8.05 29.20 -20.51
C VAL A 452 -8.34 29.40 -21.99
N TYR A 453 -8.23 30.66 -22.42
CA TYR A 453 -8.37 31.09 -23.82
C TYR A 453 -7.06 31.70 -24.27
N GLN A 454 -6.46 31.15 -25.32
CA GLN A 454 -5.18 31.60 -25.84
C GLN A 454 -5.07 31.39 -27.34
N GLY A 455 -4.73 32.43 -28.12
CA GLY A 455 -4.46 32.32 -29.55
C GLY A 455 -5.63 31.75 -30.37
N GLY A 456 -6.88 31.97 -29.96
CA GLY A 456 -8.05 31.36 -30.57
C GLY A 456 -8.38 29.94 -30.10
N MET A 457 -7.55 29.34 -29.29
CA MET A 457 -7.76 28.01 -28.68
C MET A 457 -8.44 28.14 -27.31
N VAL A 458 -9.16 27.09 -26.91
CA VAL A 458 -9.83 26.98 -25.59
C VAL A 458 -9.42 25.66 -24.91
N SER A 459 -9.02 25.73 -23.65
CA SER A 459 -8.68 24.54 -22.87
C SER A 459 -9.90 23.67 -22.51
N ASN A 460 -9.66 22.45 -22.03
CA ASN A 460 -10.65 21.71 -21.25
C ASN A 460 -11.01 22.47 -19.96
N GLU A 461 -12.03 21.97 -19.25
CA GLU A 461 -12.53 22.51 -17.99
C GLU A 461 -11.91 21.86 -16.77
N VAL A 462 -11.65 22.67 -15.71
CA VAL A 462 -11.34 22.19 -14.36
C VAL A 462 -12.29 22.86 -13.38
N GLN A 463 -12.98 22.08 -12.55
CA GLN A 463 -13.92 22.60 -11.57
C GLN A 463 -13.21 23.30 -10.42
N PHE A 464 -13.70 24.45 -10.04
CA PHE A 464 -13.21 25.25 -8.92
C PHE A 464 -14.35 25.89 -8.15
N SER A 465 -14.21 26.03 -6.83
CA SER A 465 -15.23 26.57 -5.96
C SER A 465 -14.66 27.55 -4.94
N VAL A 466 -15.44 28.57 -4.59
CA VAL A 466 -15.11 29.53 -3.53
C VAL A 466 -16.19 29.49 -2.44
N TYR A 467 -15.77 29.29 -1.19
CA TYR A 467 -16.61 29.26 0.01
C TYR A 467 -16.08 30.21 1.08
N ASN A 468 -16.95 30.79 1.90
CA ASN A 468 -16.53 31.63 3.03
C ASN A 468 -15.85 30.82 4.15
N SER A 469 -16.18 29.55 4.28
CA SER A 469 -15.57 28.64 5.25
C SER A 469 -15.28 27.28 4.62
N ILE A 470 -14.08 26.79 4.82
CA ILE A 470 -13.63 25.46 4.39
C ILE A 470 -12.82 24.86 5.53
N TRP A 471 -13.12 23.59 5.88
CA TRP A 471 -12.41 22.81 6.86
C TRP A 471 -12.02 21.45 6.30
N TYR A 472 -10.86 20.97 6.67
CA TYR A 472 -10.30 19.69 6.26
C TYR A 472 -9.93 18.87 7.50
N LEU A 473 -10.27 17.59 7.46
CA LEU A 473 -10.02 16.58 8.49
C LEU A 473 -9.46 15.34 7.77
N ALA A 474 -8.16 15.06 7.91
CA ALA A 474 -7.50 14.04 7.09
C ALA A 474 -7.71 12.62 7.62
N GLU A 475 -8.07 12.46 8.90
CA GLU A 475 -8.37 11.17 9.52
C GLU A 475 -9.86 10.81 9.41
N GLY A 476 -10.15 9.49 9.40
CA GLY A 476 -11.49 8.91 9.51
C GLY A 476 -11.49 7.43 9.13
N CYS A 477 -12.25 6.66 9.89
CA CYS A 477 -12.43 5.21 9.73
C CYS A 477 -13.82 4.81 10.18
N THR A 478 -14.50 3.94 9.42
CA THR A 478 -15.81 3.37 9.75
C THR A 478 -15.80 1.84 9.70
N ASN A 479 -14.62 1.22 9.64
CA ASN A 479 -14.42 -0.22 9.63
C ASN A 479 -13.77 -0.69 10.93
N GLY A 480 -13.76 -2.01 11.19
CA GLY A 480 -13.01 -2.61 12.29
C GLY A 480 -13.47 -2.17 13.69
N GLY A 481 -14.72 -1.73 13.86
CA GLY A 481 -15.26 -1.22 15.12
C GLY A 481 -14.89 0.22 15.44
N PHE A 482 -14.38 0.96 14.43
CA PHE A 482 -14.19 2.42 14.52
C PHE A 482 -15.47 3.16 14.20
N GLU A 483 -15.75 4.22 14.97
CA GLU A 483 -16.80 5.20 14.71
C GLU A 483 -16.15 6.55 14.45
N THR A 484 -16.53 7.23 13.36
CA THR A 484 -16.08 8.59 13.06
C THR A 484 -17.26 9.54 12.96
N TRP A 485 -17.18 10.62 13.68
CA TRP A 485 -18.18 11.66 13.77
C TRP A 485 -17.60 13.01 13.35
N VAL A 486 -18.32 13.74 12.48
CA VAL A 486 -17.99 15.11 12.08
C VAL A 486 -18.91 16.06 12.84
N LEU A 487 -18.32 17.00 13.57
CA LEU A 487 -19.00 17.95 14.43
C LEU A 487 -18.88 19.34 13.81
N VAL A 488 -20.01 20.00 13.60
CA VAL A 488 -20.04 21.35 12.98
C VAL A 488 -20.75 22.32 13.91
N GLN A 489 -20.06 23.41 14.26
CA GLN A 489 -20.61 24.52 15.03
C GLN A 489 -20.88 25.72 14.11
N ASN A 490 -22.10 26.26 14.17
CA ASN A 490 -22.47 27.55 13.57
C ASN A 490 -22.50 28.65 14.67
N PRO A 491 -21.45 29.45 14.83
CA PRO A 491 -21.39 30.50 15.84
C PRO A 491 -22.09 31.82 15.37
N ASN A 492 -22.69 31.81 14.17
CA ASN A 492 -23.33 33.00 13.61
C ASN A 492 -24.74 33.18 14.15
N ALA A 493 -25.20 34.43 14.21
CA ALA A 493 -26.56 34.77 14.60
C ALA A 493 -27.63 34.46 13.51
N THR A 494 -27.21 33.82 12.41
CA THR A 494 -28.08 33.40 11.30
C THR A 494 -27.71 31.97 10.87
N PRO A 495 -28.67 31.22 10.29
CA PRO A 495 -28.41 29.85 9.81
C PRO A 495 -27.31 29.83 8.74
N ALA A 496 -26.51 28.75 8.72
CA ALA A 496 -25.43 28.51 7.76
C ALA A 496 -25.73 27.26 6.90
N ASP A 497 -25.44 27.33 5.60
CA ASP A 497 -25.52 26.16 4.70
C ASP A 497 -24.25 25.35 4.80
N ILE A 498 -24.38 24.06 5.17
CA ILE A 498 -23.29 23.13 5.38
C ILE A 498 -23.30 22.09 4.27
N ASN A 499 -22.11 21.84 3.70
CA ASN A 499 -21.91 20.74 2.74
C ASN A 499 -20.66 19.92 3.15
N ILE A 500 -20.86 18.63 3.37
CA ILE A 500 -19.81 17.67 3.71
C ILE A 500 -19.46 16.85 2.47
N THR A 501 -18.16 16.68 2.21
CA THR A 501 -17.62 15.81 1.15
C THR A 501 -16.58 14.92 1.77
N TYR A 502 -16.69 13.62 1.56
CA TYR A 502 -15.70 12.63 1.97
C TYR A 502 -14.72 12.31 0.83
N MET A 503 -13.47 12.00 1.17
CA MET A 503 -12.44 11.55 0.24
C MET A 503 -11.88 10.23 0.71
N THR A 504 -11.82 9.26 -0.20
CA THR A 504 -11.30 7.90 0.00
C THR A 504 -10.12 7.67 -0.95
N PRO A 505 -9.38 6.57 -0.86
CA PRO A 505 -8.39 6.20 -1.87
C PRO A 505 -8.97 6.07 -3.30
N GLN A 506 -10.29 5.84 -3.42
CA GLN A 506 -11.00 5.70 -4.70
C GLN A 506 -11.58 7.03 -5.23
N GLY A 507 -11.47 8.11 -4.48
CA GLY A 507 -11.97 9.44 -4.83
C GLY A 507 -13.01 10.00 -3.87
N THR A 508 -13.82 10.97 -4.34
CA THR A 508 -14.79 11.69 -3.52
C THR A 508 -16.15 11.02 -3.43
N VAL A 509 -16.77 11.09 -2.26
CA VAL A 509 -18.15 10.70 -2.00
C VAL A 509 -18.89 11.88 -1.39
N GLN A 510 -20.07 12.21 -1.92
CA GLN A 510 -20.90 13.29 -1.39
C GLN A 510 -21.53 12.88 -0.06
N GLY A 511 -21.26 13.64 0.97
CA GLY A 511 -21.87 13.51 2.28
C GLY A 511 -23.12 14.41 2.45
N PRO A 512 -23.55 14.63 3.71
CA PRO A 512 -24.72 15.43 4.04
C PRO A 512 -24.64 16.89 3.56
N ARG A 513 -25.80 17.41 3.15
CA ARG A 513 -26.05 18.84 2.94
C ARG A 513 -27.19 19.27 3.85
N THR A 514 -27.00 20.30 4.63
CA THR A 514 -27.99 20.76 5.61
C THR A 514 -27.86 22.25 5.89
N LYS A 515 -28.92 22.82 6.44
CA LYS A 515 -28.93 24.18 6.97
C LYS A 515 -28.87 24.13 8.50
N LEU A 516 -27.72 24.54 9.05
CA LEU A 516 -27.48 24.56 10.49
C LEU A 516 -27.99 25.85 11.11
N ALA A 517 -28.85 25.76 12.12
CA ALA A 517 -29.46 26.89 12.79
C ALA A 517 -28.42 27.88 13.38
N ALA A 518 -28.84 29.11 13.64
CA ALA A 518 -28.02 30.11 14.30
C ALA A 518 -27.59 29.65 15.71
N ASN A 519 -26.32 29.96 16.09
CA ASN A 519 -25.77 29.66 17.42
C ASN A 519 -26.03 28.21 17.86
N SER A 520 -25.84 27.25 16.92
CA SER A 520 -26.09 25.83 17.16
C SER A 520 -24.95 24.93 16.68
N ARG A 521 -25.03 23.67 17.00
CA ARG A 521 -24.13 22.64 16.47
C ARG A 521 -24.91 21.42 15.98
N GLN A 522 -24.29 20.64 15.11
CA GLN A 522 -24.80 19.36 14.63
C GLN A 522 -23.66 18.36 14.47
N THR A 523 -23.94 17.09 14.74
CA THR A 523 -23.00 15.98 14.57
C THR A 523 -23.48 15.06 13.46
N PHE A 524 -22.57 14.58 12.64
CA PHE A 524 -22.82 13.69 11.50
C PHE A 524 -22.02 12.41 11.67
N ASN A 525 -22.71 11.26 11.67
CA ASN A 525 -22.04 9.96 11.64
C ASN A 525 -21.54 9.68 10.21
N MET A 526 -20.24 9.47 10.08
CA MET A 526 -19.65 9.16 8.77
C MET A 526 -20.15 7.81 8.20
N ALA A 527 -20.43 6.83 9.08
CA ALA A 527 -20.91 5.50 8.69
C ALA A 527 -22.32 5.52 8.04
N ASP A 528 -23.12 6.57 8.26
CA ASP A 528 -24.44 6.72 7.60
C ASP A 528 -24.30 6.86 6.07
N VAL A 529 -23.13 7.29 5.57
CA VAL A 529 -22.82 7.46 4.14
C VAL A 529 -21.77 6.47 3.66
N LEU A 530 -20.75 6.21 4.48
CA LEU A 530 -19.59 5.38 4.14
C LEU A 530 -19.37 4.30 5.20
N PRO A 531 -20.21 3.27 5.28
CA PRO A 531 -19.97 2.15 6.20
C PRO A 531 -18.78 1.30 5.72
N GLY A 532 -18.02 0.74 6.67
CA GLY A 532 -17.00 -0.25 6.39
C GLY A 532 -15.75 0.28 5.66
N GLN A 533 -15.43 1.57 5.78
CA GLN A 533 -14.26 2.19 5.14
C GLN A 533 -13.09 2.34 6.13
N TRP A 534 -11.90 1.89 5.71
CA TRP A 534 -10.67 2.03 6.51
C TRP A 534 -10.05 3.42 6.42
N GLN A 535 -10.20 4.11 5.30
CA GLN A 535 -9.52 5.36 5.02
C GLN A 535 -10.49 6.38 4.45
N VAL A 536 -10.87 7.35 5.25
CA VAL A 536 -11.73 8.46 4.85
C VAL A 536 -11.14 9.76 5.38
N SER A 537 -11.16 10.80 4.59
CA SER A 537 -10.97 12.18 5.03
C SER A 537 -12.19 13.02 4.69
N THR A 538 -12.34 14.15 5.36
CA THR A 538 -13.53 14.99 5.24
C THR A 538 -13.14 16.39 4.81
N ARG A 539 -13.99 17.02 3.97
CA ARG A 539 -14.01 18.44 3.71
C ARG A 539 -15.40 18.97 4.07
N VAL A 540 -15.45 19.97 4.95
CA VAL A 540 -16.68 20.69 5.32
C VAL A 540 -16.61 22.08 4.71
N THR A 541 -17.65 22.50 3.98
CA THR A 541 -17.73 23.83 3.40
C THR A 541 -19.01 24.53 3.83
N SER A 542 -18.97 25.87 3.94
CA SER A 542 -20.12 26.67 4.32
C SER A 542 -20.13 28.06 3.64
N ASP A 543 -21.34 28.61 3.49
CA ASP A 543 -21.56 29.99 3.06
C ASP A 543 -21.19 31.02 4.14
N LYS A 544 -21.00 30.59 5.39
CA LYS A 544 -20.65 31.43 6.55
C LYS A 544 -19.49 30.83 7.34
N PRO A 545 -18.76 31.62 8.14
CA PRO A 545 -17.75 31.09 9.04
C PRO A 545 -18.34 30.07 9.99
N ILE A 546 -17.81 28.88 10.00
CA ILE A 546 -18.18 27.75 10.89
C ILE A 546 -16.91 27.17 11.53
N ILE A 547 -17.08 26.24 12.46
CA ILE A 547 -15.99 25.42 13.01
C ILE A 547 -16.35 23.96 12.80
N ALA A 548 -15.36 23.16 12.40
CA ALA A 548 -15.52 21.74 12.22
C ALA A 548 -14.42 20.95 12.97
N GLU A 549 -14.85 19.95 13.73
CA GLU A 549 -14.01 19.01 14.45
C GLU A 549 -14.38 17.57 14.04
N ARG A 550 -13.55 16.62 14.39
CA ARG A 550 -13.80 15.20 14.21
C ARG A 550 -13.53 14.46 15.51
N SER A 551 -14.49 13.65 15.97
CA SER A 551 -14.29 12.68 17.04
C SER A 551 -14.27 11.28 16.46
N MET A 552 -13.34 10.46 16.94
CA MET A 552 -13.25 9.04 16.62
C MET A 552 -13.34 8.21 17.90
N TYR A 553 -14.02 7.08 17.81
CA TYR A 553 -14.11 6.09 18.89
C TYR A 553 -13.78 4.71 18.35
N GLY A 554 -13.21 3.86 19.19
CA GLY A 554 -12.93 2.48 18.85
C GLY A 554 -13.28 1.49 19.96
N HIS A 555 -13.28 0.19 19.60
CA HIS A 555 -13.57 -0.91 20.52
C HIS A 555 -14.86 -0.71 21.36
N ASN A 556 -15.98 -0.38 20.70
CA ASN A 556 -17.24 -0.05 21.37
C ASN A 556 -17.09 1.12 22.36
N ARG A 557 -16.43 2.18 21.93
CA ARG A 557 -16.17 3.42 22.70
C ARG A 557 -15.36 3.21 23.98
N LYS A 558 -14.41 2.26 23.95
CA LYS A 558 -13.44 2.09 25.02
C LYS A 558 -12.31 3.13 24.97
N TRP A 559 -12.09 3.73 23.81
CA TRP A 559 -11.23 4.89 23.66
C TRP A 559 -11.87 5.91 22.71
N GLY A 560 -11.46 7.17 22.85
CA GLY A 560 -11.88 8.27 21.97
C GLY A 560 -10.71 9.19 21.67
N SER A 561 -10.70 9.78 20.48
CA SER A 561 -9.81 10.84 20.05
C SER A 561 -10.59 11.94 19.35
N ASP A 562 -10.06 13.16 19.36
CA ASP A 562 -10.67 14.32 18.74
C ASP A 562 -9.61 15.23 18.13
N SER A 563 -9.92 15.80 16.98
CA SER A 563 -9.05 16.76 16.30
C SER A 563 -9.88 17.88 15.65
N VAL A 564 -9.44 19.10 15.88
CA VAL A 564 -9.99 20.25 15.15
C VAL A 564 -9.49 20.22 13.71
N GLY A 565 -10.35 20.56 12.75
CA GLY A 565 -9.96 20.64 11.35
C GLY A 565 -9.02 21.81 11.07
N VAL A 566 -8.42 21.82 9.89
CA VAL A 566 -7.64 22.93 9.37
C VAL A 566 -8.36 23.64 8.24
N GLU A 567 -8.19 24.94 8.15
CA GLU A 567 -8.89 25.76 7.17
C GLU A 567 -8.15 25.92 5.83
N ALA A 568 -6.86 25.55 5.77
CA ALA A 568 -6.05 25.71 4.57
C ALA A 568 -5.05 24.57 4.39
N PRO A 569 -4.94 24.01 3.18
CA PRO A 569 -3.85 23.09 2.85
C PRO A 569 -2.49 23.79 2.87
N SER A 570 -1.42 23.03 3.14
CA SER A 570 -0.02 23.49 3.09
C SER A 570 0.86 22.50 2.35
N SER A 571 1.95 22.98 1.75
CA SER A 571 2.96 22.11 1.15
C SER A 571 3.98 21.57 2.16
N VAL A 572 3.91 22.02 3.42
CA VAL A 572 4.75 21.52 4.51
C VAL A 572 3.91 21.35 5.76
N TRP A 573 4.04 20.21 6.44
CA TRP A 573 3.42 19.91 7.73
C TRP A 573 4.44 19.31 8.69
N TYR A 574 4.29 19.63 9.98
CA TYR A 574 5.09 19.10 11.08
C TYR A 574 4.20 18.49 12.14
N LEU A 575 4.56 17.31 12.62
CA LEU A 575 3.89 16.48 13.62
C LEU A 575 4.95 16.08 14.64
N ALA A 576 4.92 16.66 15.84
CA ALA A 576 6.05 16.56 16.77
C ALA A 576 6.04 15.28 17.61
N GLU A 577 4.90 14.61 17.72
CA GLU A 577 4.73 13.39 18.51
C GLU A 577 4.68 12.14 17.61
N GLY A 578 5.06 10.97 18.16
CA GLY A 578 5.00 9.65 17.54
C GLY A 578 5.95 8.65 18.19
N SER A 579 5.58 7.38 18.13
CA SER A 579 6.37 6.24 18.61
C SER A 579 6.00 4.97 17.84
N THR A 580 6.97 4.09 17.62
CA THR A 580 6.75 2.74 17.08
C THR A 580 7.35 1.66 17.99
N ALA A 581 7.76 2.05 19.22
CA ALA A 581 8.30 1.15 20.23
C ALA A 581 7.24 0.75 21.25
N SER A 582 7.51 -0.34 21.98
CA SER A 582 6.72 -0.78 23.15
C SER A 582 5.21 -0.94 22.86
N GLY A 583 4.86 -1.42 21.65
CA GLY A 583 3.47 -1.64 21.26
C GLY A 583 2.72 -0.40 20.78
N PHE A 584 3.43 0.72 20.56
CA PHE A 584 2.87 1.91 19.90
C PHE A 584 2.90 1.75 18.38
N GLU A 585 1.81 2.16 17.73
CA GLU A 585 1.67 2.27 16.27
C GLU A 585 1.43 3.75 15.94
N SER A 586 2.27 4.35 15.13
CA SER A 586 2.09 5.74 14.66
C SER A 586 1.82 5.78 13.17
N TRP A 587 0.76 6.45 12.78
CA TRP A 587 0.31 6.61 11.40
C TRP A 587 0.28 8.08 11.01
N VAL A 588 0.76 8.38 9.82
CA VAL A 588 0.63 9.70 9.18
C VAL A 588 -0.42 9.61 8.09
N LEU A 589 -1.38 10.53 8.12
CA LEU A 589 -2.55 10.55 7.24
C LEU A 589 -2.49 11.79 6.38
N VAL A 590 -2.45 11.61 5.05
CA VAL A 590 -2.33 12.73 4.12
C VAL A 590 -3.54 12.77 3.19
N GLN A 591 -4.23 13.93 3.20
CA GLN A 591 -5.34 14.23 2.30
C GLN A 591 -4.87 15.16 1.19
N ASN A 592 -5.11 14.78 -0.07
CA ASN A 592 -4.91 15.65 -1.23
C ASN A 592 -6.26 16.28 -1.67
N PRO A 593 -6.56 17.53 -1.28
CA PRO A 593 -7.80 18.20 -1.66
C PRO A 593 -7.76 18.84 -3.07
N ASN A 594 -6.64 18.67 -3.79
CA ASN A 594 -6.45 19.21 -5.13
C ASN A 594 -7.17 18.34 -6.16
N SER A 595 -7.52 18.89 -7.30
CA SER A 595 -8.12 18.11 -8.40
C SER A 595 -7.08 17.27 -9.16
N SER A 596 -5.78 17.58 -9.01
CA SER A 596 -4.65 16.87 -9.62
C SER A 596 -3.90 16.03 -8.59
N SER A 597 -3.17 15.01 -9.07
CA SER A 597 -2.21 14.29 -8.24
C SER A 597 -1.06 15.19 -7.82
N THR A 598 -0.50 14.95 -6.63
CA THR A 598 0.67 15.65 -6.10
C THR A 598 1.65 14.66 -5.50
N ARG A 599 2.95 14.97 -5.61
CA ARG A 599 3.98 14.19 -4.94
C ARG A 599 4.02 14.57 -3.47
N VAL A 600 4.04 13.55 -2.60
CA VAL A 600 4.15 13.70 -1.14
C VAL A 600 5.39 12.94 -0.68
N MET A 601 6.16 13.53 0.22
CA MET A 601 7.35 12.94 0.82
C MET A 601 7.33 13.13 2.34
N LEU A 602 7.61 12.06 3.07
CA LEU A 602 7.75 12.06 4.51
C LEU A 602 9.23 12.07 4.92
N THR A 603 9.55 12.80 5.98
CA THR A 603 10.87 12.77 6.64
C THR A 603 10.63 12.62 8.13
N TYR A 604 11.23 11.61 8.73
CA TYR A 604 11.14 11.36 10.17
C TYR A 604 12.29 12.00 10.91
N MET A 605 12.03 12.51 12.11
CA MET A 605 13.04 13.09 13.00
C MET A 605 13.02 12.33 14.33
N THR A 606 14.16 11.78 14.69
CA THR A 606 14.40 11.04 15.93
C THR A 606 15.32 11.85 16.85
N PRO A 607 15.58 11.42 18.09
CA PRO A 607 16.59 12.04 18.94
C PRO A 607 18.00 12.06 18.32
N THR A 608 18.29 11.18 17.37
CA THR A 608 19.61 11.00 16.74
C THR A 608 19.73 11.65 15.35
N GLY A 609 18.63 12.14 14.76
CA GLY A 609 18.66 12.82 13.46
C GLY A 609 17.48 12.50 12.54
N LYS A 610 17.61 12.91 11.27
CA LYS A 610 16.61 12.73 10.21
C LYS A 610 16.75 11.36 9.53
N VAL A 611 15.62 10.76 9.22
CA VAL A 611 15.50 9.54 8.41
C VAL A 611 14.49 9.79 7.27
N ASN A 612 14.86 9.45 6.05
CA ASN A 612 13.95 9.58 4.91
C ASN A 612 12.85 8.53 4.99
N GLY A 613 11.62 8.96 4.89
CA GLY A 613 10.43 8.12 4.77
C GLY A 613 9.99 7.91 3.32
N PRO A 614 8.76 7.42 3.10
CA PRO A 614 8.22 7.16 1.77
C PRO A 614 8.05 8.45 0.94
N SER A 615 8.17 8.30 -0.39
CA SER A 615 7.86 9.33 -1.39
C SER A 615 6.88 8.73 -2.40
N VAL A 616 5.66 9.28 -2.48
CA VAL A 616 4.58 8.75 -3.31
C VAL A 616 3.87 9.85 -4.09
N THR A 617 3.19 9.48 -5.18
CA THR A 617 2.26 10.36 -5.90
C THR A 617 0.84 10.06 -5.43
N LEU A 618 0.24 10.99 -4.71
CA LEU A 618 -1.12 10.89 -4.19
C LEU A 618 -2.12 11.47 -5.18
N ALA A 619 -3.11 10.68 -5.58
CA ALA A 619 -4.12 11.09 -6.56
C ALA A 619 -4.92 12.32 -6.10
N GLY A 620 -5.50 13.07 -7.05
CA GLY A 620 -6.36 14.21 -6.74
C GLY A 620 -7.63 13.80 -6.00
N ASN A 621 -8.10 14.61 -5.06
CA ASN A 621 -9.27 14.35 -4.22
C ASN A 621 -9.24 12.97 -3.54
N SER A 622 -8.09 12.58 -3.02
CA SER A 622 -7.89 11.29 -2.36
C SER A 622 -7.13 11.43 -1.04
N ARG A 623 -6.94 10.32 -0.35
CA ARG A 623 -6.13 10.27 0.87
C ARG A 623 -5.28 8.99 0.93
N GLN A 624 -4.23 9.01 1.74
CA GLN A 624 -3.42 7.83 2.03
C GLN A 624 -2.89 7.88 3.47
N SER A 625 -2.80 6.71 4.12
CA SER A 625 -2.16 6.53 5.42
C SER A 625 -0.79 5.88 5.26
N PHE A 626 0.16 6.28 6.10
CA PHE A 626 1.53 5.78 6.15
C PHE A 626 1.83 5.27 7.55
N ASN A 627 2.20 4.00 7.69
CA ASN A 627 2.67 3.47 8.95
C ASN A 627 4.15 3.85 9.13
N ILE A 628 4.48 4.55 10.22
CA ILE A 628 5.87 4.95 10.49
C ILE A 628 6.76 3.72 10.70
N ALA A 629 6.21 2.63 11.27
CA ALA A 629 6.95 1.39 11.52
C ALA A 629 7.46 0.69 10.25
N ASP A 630 6.85 0.95 9.08
CA ASP A 630 7.34 0.43 7.79
C ASP A 630 8.75 0.97 7.44
N THR A 631 9.14 2.12 8.02
CA THR A 631 10.47 2.72 7.86
C THR A 631 11.29 2.67 9.16
N LEU A 632 10.66 3.00 10.29
CA LEU A 632 11.28 3.10 11.62
C LEU A 632 10.59 2.15 12.59
N ASN A 633 11.04 0.91 12.61
CA ASN A 633 10.55 -0.08 13.57
C ASN A 633 11.22 0.13 14.93
N ASN A 634 10.44 0.02 16.02
CA ASN A 634 10.90 0.12 17.41
C ASN A 634 11.60 1.44 17.77
N ALA A 635 11.15 2.56 17.20
CA ALA A 635 11.63 3.90 17.54
C ALA A 635 10.77 4.53 18.64
N GLY A 636 11.36 4.85 19.79
CA GLY A 636 10.64 5.37 20.97
C GLY A 636 10.15 6.80 20.81
N GLU A 637 10.84 7.63 20.04
CA GLU A 637 10.50 9.02 19.78
C GLU A 637 10.65 9.34 18.30
N VAL A 638 9.56 9.70 17.63
CA VAL A 638 9.55 10.07 16.22
C VAL A 638 8.68 11.31 16.01
N ALA A 639 9.22 12.31 15.32
CA ALA A 639 8.44 13.39 14.74
C ALA A 639 8.44 13.25 13.21
N THR A 640 7.43 13.80 12.54
CA THR A 640 7.31 13.69 11.08
C THR A 640 7.21 15.06 10.44
N GLN A 641 7.95 15.25 9.34
CA GLN A 641 7.75 16.33 8.38
C GLN A 641 7.11 15.71 7.12
N VAL A 642 6.00 16.28 6.66
CA VAL A 642 5.38 15.99 5.36
C VAL A 642 5.65 17.15 4.43
N THR A 643 6.14 16.87 3.23
CA THR A 643 6.32 17.88 2.16
C THR A 643 5.59 17.45 0.90
N SER A 644 5.09 18.40 0.11
CA SER A 644 4.38 18.10 -1.15
C SER A 644 4.58 19.19 -2.19
N ASP A 645 4.43 18.81 -3.47
CA ASP A 645 4.56 19.75 -4.60
C ASP A 645 3.36 20.72 -4.67
N ASP A 646 2.15 20.24 -4.38
CA ASP A 646 0.95 21.05 -4.20
C ASP A 646 0.42 20.90 -2.77
N PRO A 647 -0.25 21.93 -2.20
CA PRO A 647 -0.69 21.90 -0.81
C PRO A 647 -1.61 20.70 -0.46
N VAL A 648 -1.31 20.01 0.63
CA VAL A 648 -2.06 18.87 1.19
C VAL A 648 -2.44 19.14 2.65
N ILE A 649 -3.17 18.22 3.28
CA ILE A 649 -3.44 18.20 4.73
C ILE A 649 -2.74 16.99 5.33
N ALA A 650 -2.15 17.16 6.52
CA ALA A 650 -1.54 16.04 7.25
C ALA A 650 -1.99 16.01 8.72
N GLU A 651 -2.36 14.81 9.17
CA GLU A 651 -2.67 14.47 10.56
C GLU A 651 -1.83 13.25 10.99
N ARG A 652 -1.79 12.97 12.29
CA ARG A 652 -1.16 11.79 12.86
C ARG A 652 -2.11 11.12 13.82
N SER A 653 -2.20 9.77 13.75
CA SER A 653 -2.87 8.93 14.75
C SER A 653 -1.85 8.03 15.41
N VAL A 654 -1.93 7.88 16.72
CA VAL A 654 -1.13 6.95 17.51
C VAL A 654 -2.04 5.99 18.25
N TYR A 655 -1.74 4.71 18.12
CA TYR A 655 -2.44 3.61 18.80
C TYR A 655 -1.45 2.83 19.66
N TRP A 656 -1.91 2.22 20.75
CA TRP A 656 -1.10 1.34 21.58
C TRP A 656 -1.95 0.25 22.26
N ASN A 657 -1.30 -0.70 22.94
CA ASN A 657 -1.93 -1.84 23.61
C ASN A 657 -2.88 -2.63 22.68
N GLY A 658 -2.43 -2.94 21.45
CA GLY A 658 -3.31 -3.62 20.48
C GLY A 658 -4.51 -2.78 20.06
N ARG A 659 -4.33 -1.46 19.97
CA ARG A 659 -5.34 -0.46 19.66
C ARG A 659 -6.44 -0.32 20.70
N MET A 660 -6.12 -0.62 21.97
CA MET A 660 -7.01 -0.36 23.10
C MET A 660 -6.89 1.10 23.58
N GLY A 661 -5.83 1.81 23.26
CA GLY A 661 -5.65 3.24 23.45
C GLY A 661 -5.33 3.92 22.13
N ALA A 662 -5.74 5.19 21.97
CA ALA A 662 -5.48 6.00 20.80
C ALA A 662 -5.55 7.50 21.13
N HIS A 663 -4.78 8.29 20.37
CA HIS A 663 -4.98 9.73 20.23
C HIS A 663 -4.56 10.17 18.83
N ASP A 664 -5.00 11.35 18.43
CA ASP A 664 -4.63 11.96 17.16
C ASP A 664 -4.33 13.46 17.32
N SER A 665 -3.71 14.03 16.31
CA SER A 665 -3.45 15.47 16.23
C SER A 665 -3.23 15.91 14.79
N VAL A 666 -3.72 17.09 14.46
CA VAL A 666 -3.41 17.74 13.18
C VAL A 666 -1.98 18.29 13.22
N GLY A 667 -1.33 18.34 12.04
CA GLY A 667 -0.01 18.96 11.90
C GLY A 667 -0.07 20.49 11.88
N VAL A 668 1.10 21.13 11.99
CA VAL A 668 1.28 22.57 11.75
C VAL A 668 2.11 22.83 10.51
N SER A 669 1.83 23.94 9.81
CA SER A 669 2.54 24.33 8.59
C SER A 669 3.88 25.04 8.84
N GLY A 670 4.21 25.36 10.09
CA GLY A 670 5.44 26.07 10.48
C GLY A 670 5.81 25.90 11.93
N GLY A 671 7.09 26.07 12.25
CA GLY A 671 7.56 26.17 13.62
C GLY A 671 7.49 27.63 14.14
N GLU A 672 7.33 27.78 15.46
CA GLU A 672 7.30 29.07 16.14
C GLU A 672 8.25 29.11 17.34
N LYS A 673 8.58 30.30 17.81
CA LYS A 673 9.47 30.47 18.96
C LYS A 673 8.77 30.35 20.31
N THR A 674 7.44 30.42 20.34
CA THR A 674 6.64 30.33 21.55
C THR A 674 5.41 29.46 21.31
N TRP A 675 5.17 28.53 22.21
CA TRP A 675 4.00 27.64 22.22
C TRP A 675 3.35 27.65 23.60
N TYR A 676 2.03 27.55 23.63
CA TYR A 676 1.20 27.48 24.83
C TYR A 676 0.35 26.22 24.78
N LEU A 677 0.31 25.48 25.87
CA LEU A 677 -0.37 24.21 26.07
C LEU A 677 -1.18 24.36 27.36
N ALA A 678 -2.49 24.58 27.27
CA ALA A 678 -3.28 24.98 28.44
C ALA A 678 -3.66 23.79 29.32
N GLU A 679 -3.68 22.57 28.80
CA GLU A 679 -3.99 21.35 29.55
C GLU A 679 -2.70 20.66 30.04
N GLY A 680 -2.82 19.92 31.16
CA GLY A 680 -1.80 19.05 31.75
C GLY A 680 -2.09 18.68 33.20
N CYS A 681 -1.66 17.48 33.57
CA CYS A 681 -1.82 16.93 34.93
C CYS A 681 -0.63 15.99 35.23
N THR A 682 -0.12 16.04 36.46
CA THR A 682 0.96 15.15 36.93
C THR A 682 0.58 14.49 38.28
N ALA A 683 -0.68 14.61 38.71
CA ALA A 683 -1.24 14.00 39.91
C ALA A 683 -2.11 12.79 39.56
N GLY A 684 -2.43 11.94 40.55
CA GLY A 684 -3.45 10.88 40.43
C GLY A 684 -3.13 9.82 39.33
N GLY A 685 -1.85 9.61 39.01
CA GLY A 685 -1.44 8.66 37.96
C GLY A 685 -1.44 9.24 36.55
N PHE A 686 -1.65 10.57 36.41
CA PHE A 686 -1.51 11.26 35.12
C PHE A 686 -0.05 11.59 34.83
N GLU A 687 0.35 11.39 33.58
CA GLU A 687 1.66 11.74 33.03
C GLU A 687 1.50 12.75 31.90
N THR A 688 2.12 13.94 32.06
CA THR A 688 2.15 14.95 30.99
C THR A 688 3.52 15.00 30.35
N TRP A 689 3.54 14.81 29.03
CA TRP A 689 4.74 14.85 28.17
C TRP A 689 4.64 15.99 27.18
N ILE A 690 5.75 16.71 26.97
CA ILE A 690 5.87 17.82 26.02
C ILE A 690 6.88 17.42 24.93
N PRO A 691 6.46 16.81 23.81
CA PRO A 691 7.31 16.58 22.65
C PRO A 691 7.61 17.90 21.94
N VAL A 692 8.89 18.16 21.69
CA VAL A 692 9.38 19.33 20.95
C VAL A 692 10.23 18.87 19.77
N MET A 693 9.85 19.28 18.57
CA MET A 693 10.54 19.02 17.31
C MET A 693 11.29 20.28 16.85
N ASN A 694 12.55 20.16 16.50
CA ASN A 694 13.32 21.18 15.82
C ASN A 694 13.48 20.83 14.33
N PRO A 695 12.62 21.31 13.43
CA PRO A 695 12.71 21.02 12.00
C PRO A 695 13.81 21.81 11.30
N GLY A 696 14.35 22.84 11.94
CA GLY A 696 15.34 23.76 11.39
C GLY A 696 16.72 23.16 11.12
N SER A 697 17.60 23.99 10.58
CA SER A 697 19.00 23.64 10.28
C SER A 697 19.99 24.10 11.36
N LYS A 698 19.50 24.73 12.44
CA LYS A 698 20.29 25.19 13.59
C LYS A 698 19.76 24.56 14.87
N ASP A 699 20.64 24.30 15.81
CA ASP A 699 20.30 23.88 17.17
C ASP A 699 19.40 24.91 17.85
N ALA A 700 18.37 24.47 18.55
CA ALA A 700 17.39 25.32 19.23
C ALA A 700 17.57 25.22 20.75
N ARG A 701 17.75 26.39 21.42
CA ARG A 701 17.72 26.46 22.88
C ARG A 701 16.29 26.60 23.33
N VAL A 702 15.72 25.51 23.87
CA VAL A 702 14.34 25.40 24.32
C VAL A 702 14.25 25.53 25.83
N SER A 703 13.32 26.35 26.32
CA SER A 703 13.01 26.52 27.75
C SER A 703 11.52 26.28 27.99
N LEU A 704 11.20 25.54 29.04
CA LEU A 704 9.83 25.30 29.48
C LEU A 704 9.51 26.14 30.72
N THR A 705 8.27 26.63 30.79
CA THR A 705 7.71 27.29 31.97
C THR A 705 6.35 26.67 32.25
N TYR A 706 6.12 26.18 33.45
CA TYR A 706 4.84 25.62 33.86
C TYR A 706 4.01 26.65 34.63
N MET A 707 2.71 26.70 34.35
CA MET A 707 1.75 27.52 35.09
C MET A 707 0.79 26.59 35.84
N THR A 708 0.68 26.79 37.13
CA THR A 708 -0.16 25.98 38.03
C THR A 708 -1.20 26.88 38.71
N ASP A 709 -2.07 26.30 39.50
CA ASP A 709 -2.97 27.04 40.39
C ASP A 709 -2.23 27.81 41.50
N LYS A 710 -0.93 27.50 41.74
CA LYS A 710 -0.07 28.17 42.69
C LYS A 710 0.88 29.19 42.04
N GLY A 711 0.76 29.41 40.72
CA GLY A 711 1.58 30.34 39.95
C GLY A 711 2.58 29.65 39.01
N GLU A 712 3.58 30.44 38.55
CA GLU A 712 4.59 30.04 37.58
C GLU A 712 5.73 29.22 38.24
N VAL A 713 6.13 28.12 37.57
CA VAL A 713 7.29 27.29 37.94
C VAL A 713 8.22 27.18 36.74
N LYS A 714 9.49 27.53 36.90
CA LYS A 714 10.49 27.40 35.83
C LYS A 714 10.84 25.93 35.60
N GLY A 715 10.72 25.50 34.36
CA GLY A 715 11.07 24.16 33.88
C GLY A 715 12.49 24.08 33.32
N PRO A 716 12.83 22.96 32.64
CA PRO A 716 14.17 22.77 32.08
C PRO A 716 14.45 23.71 30.91
N THR A 717 15.75 24.02 30.75
CA THR A 717 16.30 24.66 29.55
C THR A 717 17.33 23.71 28.93
N THR A 718 17.20 23.38 27.64
CA THR A 718 18.07 22.43 26.96
C THR A 718 18.24 22.77 25.48
N ILE A 719 19.21 22.13 24.82
CA ILE A 719 19.39 22.21 23.37
C ILE A 719 18.66 21.03 22.69
N VAL A 720 17.77 21.36 21.76
CA VAL A 720 17.19 20.39 20.80
C VAL A 720 17.94 20.58 19.48
N LYS A 721 18.69 19.56 19.07
CA LYS A 721 19.56 19.65 17.89
C LYS A 721 18.76 19.85 16.60
N ALA A 722 19.40 20.42 15.60
CA ALA A 722 18.82 20.58 14.25
C ALA A 722 18.35 19.25 13.67
N GLY A 723 17.12 19.20 13.15
CA GLY A 723 16.55 18.00 12.56
C GLY A 723 16.26 16.87 13.54
N THR A 724 16.08 17.18 14.84
CA THR A 724 15.76 16.17 15.87
C THR A 724 14.51 16.52 16.67
N ARG A 725 14.09 15.61 17.54
CA ARG A 725 13.04 15.85 18.54
C ARG A 725 13.52 15.46 19.94
N ARG A 726 12.82 15.98 20.95
CA ARG A 726 13.01 15.63 22.35
C ARG A 726 11.68 15.75 23.10
N SER A 727 11.38 14.80 23.99
CA SER A 727 10.25 14.89 24.93
C SER A 727 10.72 15.35 26.32
N PHE A 728 9.85 16.10 27.01
CA PHE A 728 10.05 16.55 28.39
C PHE A 728 8.91 15.99 29.25
N PHE A 729 9.26 15.37 30.36
CA PHE A 729 8.28 14.87 31.33
C PHE A 729 8.01 15.97 32.37
N ALA A 730 6.76 16.45 32.41
CA ALA A 730 6.42 17.59 33.28
C ALA A 730 6.54 17.26 34.76
N ALA A 731 6.32 16.01 35.18
CA ALA A 731 6.44 15.60 36.58
C ALA A 731 7.87 15.68 37.16
N ASP A 732 8.93 15.73 36.30
CA ASP A 732 10.30 15.98 36.75
C ASP A 732 10.44 17.35 37.40
N THR A 733 9.55 18.30 37.06
CA THR A 733 9.57 19.67 37.61
C THR A 733 8.36 19.96 38.52
N VAL A 734 7.18 19.52 38.13
CA VAL A 734 5.90 19.80 38.84
C VAL A 734 5.16 18.49 39.17
N PRO A 735 5.72 17.65 40.06
CA PRO A 735 5.09 16.39 40.45
C PRO A 735 3.79 16.61 41.24
N GLY A 736 2.86 15.69 41.16
CA GLY A 736 1.65 15.68 41.99
C GLY A 736 0.73 16.89 41.80
N THR A 737 0.75 17.52 40.62
CA THR A 737 -0.02 18.76 40.34
C THR A 737 -1.20 18.46 39.40
N TRP A 738 -2.43 18.75 39.87
CA TRP A 738 -3.65 18.49 39.11
C TRP A 738 -3.85 19.45 37.93
N SER A 739 -3.35 20.68 38.05
CA SER A 739 -3.57 21.72 37.06
C SER A 739 -2.23 22.27 36.58
N VAL A 740 -1.79 21.83 35.41
CA VAL A 740 -0.53 22.28 34.78
C VAL A 740 -0.84 22.79 33.38
N SER A 741 -0.39 23.98 33.06
CA SER A 741 -0.21 24.42 31.66
C SER A 741 1.26 24.71 31.40
N THR A 742 1.66 24.61 30.14
CA THR A 742 3.05 24.76 29.75
C THR A 742 3.21 25.88 28.73
N LYS A 743 4.26 26.70 28.92
CA LYS A 743 4.77 27.61 27.89
C LYS A 743 6.13 27.09 27.45
N VAL A 744 6.29 26.84 26.16
CA VAL A 744 7.57 26.50 25.53
C VAL A 744 8.12 27.73 24.83
N THR A 745 9.36 28.10 25.09
CA THR A 745 10.05 29.21 24.39
C THR A 745 11.34 28.71 23.78
N SER A 746 11.71 29.25 22.62
CA SER A 746 12.93 28.86 21.90
C SER A 746 13.56 30.05 21.17
N ASP A 747 14.88 30.01 20.99
CA ASP A 747 15.62 30.97 20.16
C ASP A 747 15.50 30.71 18.65
N GLN A 748 15.15 29.48 18.25
CA GLN A 748 14.83 29.05 16.87
C GLN A 748 13.38 28.60 16.79
N PRO A 749 12.74 28.67 15.62
CA PRO A 749 11.41 28.08 15.43
C PRO A 749 11.41 26.58 15.69
N VAL A 750 10.52 26.13 16.59
CA VAL A 750 10.29 24.71 16.96
C VAL A 750 8.80 24.39 16.87
N VAL A 751 8.44 23.12 16.92
CA VAL A 751 7.04 22.67 17.04
C VAL A 751 6.87 21.94 18.36
N ALA A 752 5.80 22.27 19.11
CA ALA A 752 5.51 21.64 20.40
C ALA A 752 4.08 21.13 20.47
N GLU A 753 3.94 19.91 20.95
CA GLU A 753 2.67 19.24 21.27
C GLU A 753 2.66 18.84 22.75
N ARG A 754 1.53 18.36 23.24
CA ARG A 754 1.41 17.79 24.59
C ARG A 754 0.68 16.46 24.49
N SER A 755 1.23 15.41 25.12
CA SER A 755 0.55 14.14 25.36
C SER A 755 0.31 13.99 26.86
N VAL A 756 -0.91 13.59 27.22
CA VAL A 756 -1.27 13.22 28.59
C VAL A 756 -1.69 11.77 28.64
N TYR A 757 -1.04 10.97 29.48
CA TYR A 757 -1.38 9.57 29.69
C TYR A 757 -1.82 9.37 31.15
N TRP A 758 -2.73 8.40 31.39
CA TRP A 758 -3.14 8.01 32.73
C TRP A 758 -3.45 6.52 32.79
N ASN A 759 -3.79 6.03 33.96
CA ASN A 759 -4.10 4.63 34.19
C ASN A 759 -2.99 3.68 33.69
N ASN A 760 -1.72 3.97 34.06
CA ASN A 760 -0.51 3.26 33.61
C ASN A 760 -0.38 3.24 32.07
N LYS A 761 -0.66 4.35 31.42
CA LYS A 761 -0.63 4.51 29.96
C LYS A 761 -1.60 3.58 29.22
N ILE A 762 -2.69 3.14 29.89
CA ILE A 762 -3.79 2.47 29.18
C ILE A 762 -4.51 3.50 28.32
N GLU A 763 -4.71 4.70 28.86
CA GLU A 763 -5.41 5.82 28.24
C GLU A 763 -4.47 6.98 27.97
N GLY A 764 -4.84 7.84 26.99
CA GLY A 764 -4.04 9.03 26.68
C GLY A 764 -4.75 9.95 25.69
N THR A 765 -4.32 11.22 25.72
CA THR A 765 -4.73 12.28 24.80
C THR A 765 -3.51 12.99 24.23
N ASN A 766 -3.70 13.68 23.12
CA ASN A 766 -2.67 14.57 22.55
C ASN A 766 -3.35 15.83 21.98
N SER A 767 -2.67 16.95 22.15
CA SER A 767 -3.10 18.23 21.59
C SER A 767 -1.91 19.03 21.09
N LEU A 768 -2.13 19.75 20.01
CA LEU A 768 -1.19 20.71 19.47
C LEU A 768 -1.12 21.95 20.39
N GLY A 769 0.07 22.53 20.55
CA GLY A 769 0.20 23.85 21.18
C GLY A 769 -0.33 24.96 20.30
N VAL A 770 -0.73 26.09 20.89
CA VAL A 770 -1.03 27.33 20.17
C VAL A 770 0.11 28.33 20.28
N THR A 771 0.30 29.13 19.25
CA THR A 771 1.42 30.07 19.13
C THR A 771 1.08 31.48 19.56
N SER A 772 -0.22 31.83 19.55
CA SER A 772 -0.70 33.18 19.86
C SER A 772 -1.94 33.14 20.74
N PRO A 773 -1.90 33.77 21.92
CA PRO A 773 -3.09 34.00 22.72
C PRO A 773 -4.13 34.87 22.00
N ALA A 774 -5.42 34.66 22.27
CA ALA A 774 -6.52 35.42 21.67
C ALA A 774 -7.57 35.80 22.72
N SER A 775 -8.37 36.83 22.43
CA SER A 775 -9.44 37.30 23.30
C SER A 775 -10.77 36.55 23.13
N SER A 776 -10.86 35.68 22.10
CA SER A 776 -12.04 34.81 21.87
C SER A 776 -11.61 33.46 21.32
N TRP A 777 -12.21 32.40 21.87
CA TRP A 777 -12.01 31.02 21.48
C TRP A 777 -13.34 30.29 21.33
N ASP A 778 -13.49 29.50 20.28
CA ASP A 778 -14.61 28.59 20.07
C ASP A 778 -14.15 27.12 20.13
N LEU A 779 -14.84 26.30 20.91
CA LEU A 779 -14.62 24.86 21.13
C LEU A 779 -15.90 24.15 20.68
N ALA A 780 -15.86 23.43 19.56
CA ALA A 780 -17.09 22.96 18.90
C ALA A 780 -17.65 21.68 19.50
N GLU A 781 -16.82 20.87 20.14
CA GLU A 781 -17.18 19.59 20.73
C GLU A 781 -17.45 19.71 22.24
N GLY A 782 -18.34 18.86 22.78
CA GLY A 782 -18.63 18.70 24.19
C GLY A 782 -19.91 17.89 24.45
N CYS A 783 -19.91 17.14 25.53
CA CYS A 783 -21.01 16.32 26.02
C CYS A 783 -20.97 16.28 27.56
N THR A 784 -22.14 16.43 28.19
CA THR A 784 -22.30 16.32 29.66
C THR A 784 -23.39 15.30 30.04
N GLY A 785 -23.87 14.53 29.04
CA GLY A 785 -24.85 13.47 29.20
C GLY A 785 -24.24 12.08 29.33
N ALA A 786 -24.96 11.10 29.83
CA ALA A 786 -24.62 9.67 29.85
C ALA A 786 -23.19 9.35 30.36
N GLY A 787 -22.72 10.04 31.41
CA GLY A 787 -21.38 9.78 31.99
C GLY A 787 -20.20 10.42 31.24
N PHE A 788 -20.46 11.29 30.30
CA PHE A 788 -19.43 12.14 29.70
C PHE A 788 -19.13 13.35 30.60
N GLU A 789 -17.84 13.68 30.70
CA GLU A 789 -17.38 14.88 31.41
C GLU A 789 -16.71 15.81 30.37
N THR A 790 -17.14 17.04 30.29
CA THR A 790 -16.50 18.10 29.48
C THR A 790 -15.91 19.15 30.39
N TRP A 791 -14.63 19.43 30.19
CA TRP A 791 -13.84 20.39 30.92
C TRP A 791 -13.31 21.45 29.96
N VAL A 792 -13.42 22.73 30.31
CA VAL A 792 -12.81 23.86 29.58
C VAL A 792 -11.66 24.40 30.40
N LEU A 793 -10.49 24.52 29.83
CA LEU A 793 -9.25 24.93 30.45
C LEU A 793 -8.81 26.27 29.85
N VAL A 794 -8.65 27.26 30.72
CA VAL A 794 -8.24 28.62 30.30
C VAL A 794 -6.93 28.98 30.97
N GLN A 795 -5.90 29.29 30.16
CA GLN A 795 -4.59 29.75 30.59
C GLN A 795 -4.47 31.26 30.38
N ASN A 796 -4.10 32.00 31.42
CA ASN A 796 -3.71 33.40 31.35
C ASN A 796 -2.20 33.52 31.27
N PRO A 797 -1.60 33.73 30.09
CA PRO A 797 -0.15 33.90 29.96
C PRO A 797 0.34 35.33 30.24
N ASN A 798 -0.57 36.25 30.58
CA ASN A 798 -0.24 37.64 30.84
C ASN A 798 0.30 37.79 32.28
N ASP A 799 1.16 38.78 32.48
CA ASP A 799 1.67 39.25 33.79
C ASP A 799 0.66 40.02 34.64
N THR A 800 -0.58 40.14 34.15
CA THR A 800 -1.69 40.85 34.79
C THR A 800 -2.97 40.01 34.79
N PRO A 801 -3.89 40.23 35.77
CA PRO A 801 -5.17 39.56 35.76
C PRO A 801 -6.02 39.82 34.51
N VAL A 802 -6.83 38.84 34.11
CA VAL A 802 -7.69 38.83 32.94
C VAL A 802 -9.12 38.48 33.35
N LYS A 803 -10.13 39.25 32.85
CA LYS A 803 -11.53 38.91 33.01
C LYS A 803 -11.96 37.96 31.87
N ILE A 804 -12.53 36.81 32.23
CA ILE A 804 -13.00 35.82 31.27
C ILE A 804 -14.50 35.57 31.44
N SER A 805 -15.15 35.16 30.35
CA SER A 805 -16.57 34.75 30.32
C SER A 805 -16.75 33.56 29.39
N LEU A 806 -17.45 32.56 29.85
CA LEU A 806 -17.82 31.38 29.07
C LEU A 806 -19.30 31.50 28.60
N THR A 807 -19.57 31.04 27.40
CA THR A 807 -20.92 30.87 26.84
C THR A 807 -21.01 29.48 26.23
N TYR A 808 -22.03 28.72 26.63
CA TYR A 808 -22.28 27.39 26.09
C TYR A 808 -23.37 27.46 25.02
N MET A 809 -23.21 26.69 23.95
CA MET A 809 -24.18 26.57 22.86
C MET A 809 -24.65 25.11 22.80
N THR A 810 -25.98 24.93 22.85
CA THR A 810 -26.65 23.63 22.78
C THR A 810 -27.63 23.63 21.61
N PRO A 811 -28.24 22.49 21.23
CA PRO A 811 -29.36 22.48 20.29
C PRO A 811 -30.54 23.41 20.69
N GLY A 812 -30.70 23.68 21.98
CA GLY A 812 -31.70 24.58 22.55
C GLY A 812 -31.32 26.08 22.55
N GLY A 813 -30.10 26.41 22.06
CA GLY A 813 -29.59 27.79 22.03
C GLY A 813 -28.44 28.07 23.00
N SER A 814 -28.14 29.36 23.21
CA SER A 814 -27.00 29.80 24.06
C SER A 814 -27.38 29.84 25.53
N VAL A 815 -26.46 29.33 26.39
CA VAL A 815 -26.56 29.39 27.87
C VAL A 815 -25.33 30.14 28.40
N ALA A 816 -25.58 31.14 29.29
CA ALA A 816 -24.49 31.88 29.92
C ALA A 816 -23.72 30.99 30.92
N GLY A 817 -22.41 30.92 30.80
CA GLY A 817 -21.52 30.22 31.72
C GLY A 817 -20.84 31.14 32.73
N PRO A 818 -19.79 30.65 33.43
CA PRO A 818 -19.06 31.38 34.46
C PRO A 818 -18.41 32.67 33.92
N LYS A 819 -18.34 33.68 34.82
CA LYS A 819 -17.58 34.92 34.62
C LYS A 819 -16.69 35.14 35.83
N LEU A 820 -15.41 35.37 35.63
CA LEU A 820 -14.45 35.61 36.73
C LEU A 820 -13.18 36.32 36.22
N THR A 821 -12.36 36.72 37.18
CA THR A 821 -11.03 37.28 36.94
C THR A 821 -9.98 36.18 37.22
N LEU A 822 -9.20 35.84 36.21
CA LEU A 822 -8.11 34.87 36.30
C LEU A 822 -6.79 35.59 36.64
N PRO A 823 -6.06 35.22 37.70
CA PRO A 823 -4.80 35.85 38.07
C PRO A 823 -3.74 35.82 36.95
N ALA A 824 -2.71 36.65 37.10
CA ALA A 824 -1.55 36.66 36.20
C ALA A 824 -0.85 35.28 36.18
N ASN A 825 -0.30 34.88 35.03
CA ASN A 825 0.50 33.64 34.87
C ASN A 825 -0.17 32.41 35.51
N SER A 826 -1.48 32.24 35.36
CA SER A 826 -2.26 31.19 35.98
C SER A 826 -3.18 30.46 35.01
N ARG A 827 -3.79 29.40 35.48
CA ARG A 827 -4.84 28.68 34.71
C ARG A 827 -6.05 28.36 35.57
N LYS A 828 -7.19 28.12 34.90
CA LYS A 828 -8.42 27.65 35.54
C LYS A 828 -9.12 26.62 34.71
N THR A 829 -9.67 25.60 35.35
CA THR A 829 -10.48 24.56 34.74
C THR A 829 -11.95 24.76 35.11
N PHE A 830 -12.84 24.56 34.15
CA PHE A 830 -14.29 24.67 34.30
C PHE A 830 -14.96 23.34 33.94
N PHE A 831 -15.77 22.81 34.85
CA PHE A 831 -16.61 21.65 34.57
C PHE A 831 -17.90 22.13 33.90
N VAL A 832 -18.14 21.74 32.66
CA VAL A 832 -19.25 22.27 31.86
C VAL A 832 -20.59 21.84 32.41
N ALA A 833 -20.68 20.62 33.01
CA ALA A 833 -21.90 20.09 33.61
C ALA A 833 -22.39 20.88 34.82
N ASP A 834 -21.54 21.70 35.50
CA ASP A 834 -21.99 22.60 36.57
C ASP A 834 -23.00 23.65 36.07
N THR A 835 -22.97 23.94 34.76
CA THR A 835 -23.88 24.92 34.15
C THR A 835 -24.89 24.28 33.20
N VAL A 836 -24.48 23.30 32.39
CA VAL A 836 -25.29 22.64 31.35
C VAL A 836 -25.22 21.11 31.54
N PRO A 837 -25.86 20.54 32.58
CA PRO A 837 -25.87 19.10 32.82
C PRO A 837 -26.72 18.35 31.77
N ASN A 838 -26.43 17.06 31.60
CA ASN A 838 -27.20 16.13 30.75
C ASN A 838 -27.41 16.57 29.31
N GLN A 839 -26.46 17.28 28.74
CA GLN A 839 -26.48 17.70 27.32
C GLN A 839 -25.60 16.79 26.47
N TRP A 840 -26.15 16.21 25.39
CA TRP A 840 -25.41 15.43 24.43
C TRP A 840 -24.53 16.25 23.50
N GLN A 841 -24.91 17.51 23.27
CA GLN A 841 -24.25 18.38 22.32
C GLN A 841 -24.06 19.75 22.96
N VAL A 842 -22.81 20.07 23.30
CA VAL A 842 -22.39 21.36 23.85
C VAL A 842 -21.19 21.86 23.07
N SER A 843 -21.21 23.12 22.67
CA SER A 843 -20.00 23.82 22.28
C SER A 843 -19.79 25.02 23.20
N THR A 844 -18.55 25.47 23.33
CA THR A 844 -18.19 26.54 24.24
C THR A 844 -17.55 27.70 23.53
N ARG A 845 -17.92 28.92 23.88
CA ARG A 845 -17.19 30.15 23.58
C ARG A 845 -16.56 30.70 24.82
N VAL A 846 -15.25 30.93 24.80
CA VAL A 846 -14.51 31.67 25.83
C VAL A 846 -14.20 33.06 25.30
N THR A 847 -14.51 34.12 26.04
CA THR A 847 -14.16 35.52 25.75
C THR A 847 -13.39 36.12 26.92
N ALA A 848 -12.43 36.99 26.60
CA ALA A 848 -11.55 37.64 27.58
C ALA A 848 -11.26 39.10 27.22
N ASP A 849 -10.99 39.92 28.22
CA ASP A 849 -10.60 41.33 28.05
C ASP A 849 -9.13 41.52 27.65
N LYS A 850 -8.31 40.45 27.80
CA LYS A 850 -6.94 40.33 27.29
C LYS A 850 -6.75 38.93 26.67
N PRO A 851 -5.77 38.75 25.79
CA PRO A 851 -5.53 37.46 25.16
C PRO A 851 -5.25 36.32 26.16
N VAL A 852 -5.95 35.21 26.03
CA VAL A 852 -5.81 33.97 26.80
C VAL A 852 -5.65 32.77 25.86
N ILE A 853 -5.42 31.57 26.38
CA ILE A 853 -5.47 30.29 25.67
C ILE A 853 -6.66 29.50 26.20
N ALA A 854 -7.41 28.81 25.33
CA ALA A 854 -8.47 27.91 25.74
C ALA A 854 -8.36 26.54 25.05
N GLU A 855 -8.47 25.50 25.84
CA GLU A 855 -8.54 24.09 25.41
C GLU A 855 -9.77 23.42 26.02
N ARG A 856 -10.16 22.27 25.51
CA ARG A 856 -11.21 21.42 26.01
C ARG A 856 -10.67 20.01 26.22
N SER A 857 -10.95 19.42 27.38
CA SER A 857 -10.77 17.99 27.63
C SER A 857 -12.13 17.35 27.84
N MET A 858 -12.35 16.19 27.25
CA MET A 858 -13.56 15.39 27.42
C MET A 858 -13.18 13.97 27.85
N TYR A 859 -13.90 13.47 28.85
CA TYR A 859 -13.74 12.10 29.35
C TYR A 859 -15.08 11.36 29.28
N GLY A 860 -15.02 10.04 29.09
CA GLY A 860 -16.20 9.19 29.13
C GLY A 860 -15.99 7.96 30.00
N ASN A 861 -17.13 7.33 30.38
CA ASN A 861 -17.16 6.07 31.09
C ASN A 861 -16.28 6.05 32.38
N ASN A 862 -16.46 7.03 33.28
CA ASN A 862 -15.63 7.20 34.47
C ASN A 862 -14.13 7.37 34.19
N ARG A 863 -13.79 8.15 33.16
CA ARG A 863 -12.42 8.43 32.72
C ARG A 863 -11.62 7.21 32.28
N THR A 864 -12.32 6.19 31.77
CA THR A 864 -11.65 5.05 31.08
C THR A 864 -11.21 5.39 29.67
N TRP A 865 -11.53 6.57 29.16
CA TRP A 865 -11.02 7.16 27.95
C TRP A 865 -11.22 8.68 27.97
N GLY A 866 -10.48 9.39 27.14
CA GLY A 866 -10.63 10.84 26.97
C GLY A 866 -9.99 11.31 25.68
N HIS A 867 -10.32 12.54 25.33
CA HIS A 867 -9.68 13.29 24.26
C HIS A 867 -9.68 14.78 24.58
N ASP A 868 -8.81 15.51 23.91
CA ASP A 868 -8.71 16.95 24.06
C ASP A 868 -8.51 17.64 22.72
N SER A 869 -8.83 18.93 22.69
CA SER A 869 -8.71 19.75 21.49
C SER A 869 -8.47 21.21 21.88
N VAL A 870 -7.61 21.87 21.15
CA VAL A 870 -7.41 23.31 21.27
C VAL A 870 -8.59 24.06 20.63
N GLY A 871 -8.99 25.18 21.21
CA GLY A 871 -10.02 26.02 20.62
C GLY A 871 -9.56 26.74 19.34
N ILE A 872 -10.52 27.23 18.56
CA ILE A 872 -10.27 28.07 17.41
C ILE A 872 -10.40 29.53 17.83
N SER A 873 -9.32 30.28 17.65
CA SER A 873 -9.28 31.71 17.95
C SER A 873 -9.96 32.56 16.88
N LYS A 874 -10.57 33.69 17.30
CA LYS A 874 -11.14 34.73 16.43
C LYS A 874 -10.49 36.06 16.65
#